data_58cc09d8fb195ce43e3f9381cb6ce314
#
_entry.id   58cc09d8fb195ce43e3f9381cb6ce314
#
_cell.length_a   1.000
_cell.length_b   1.000
_cell.length_c   1.000
_cell.angle_alpha   90.00
_cell.angle_beta   90.00
_cell.angle_gamma   90.00
#
_symmetry.space_group_name_H-M   'P 1'
#
loop_
_entity.id
_entity.type
_entity.pdbx_description
1 polymer ?
#
loop_
_entity_poly.entity_id
_entity_poly.type
_entity_poly.pdbx_seq_one_letter_code
_entity_poly.pdbx_strand_id
1 'polypeptide(L)'
;MTSTRIYLGGCPVDLRELDEVIETIGSHTSSPERPPLAVVSVNLDHVHHFGIGSRWIGSLDGTGDSSSIEWLNLIDGAPIASQARRETGRPWPRLAGSDLIGPILAAAERDGASVGFLGGDAATHNLLRSRLARDHPALRLSGFWAPSRDELGNRERSAAIARDIAGTDTDILVVGLGKPRQELWIAEHGVATGARVLLAFGAVVDFLADRIDRAPSWVAGVGMEWAWRLAHEPKRLASRYLVDGPPAYAAVRRGGSPVTSDQLSPVSPLEPPQGHGFAPADGHAEIAVVVVTFNSADHVDELLRSLRAESEDLRLRVIVADNGSTDSTLARLGDEPDLITVESGGNVGYAAGINTALRLVGDADAILVLNPDIVVERGALRQLRERMIASGAGVVVPQILDAGGETYSSIRREPTIARAVGDALLGSPSAGRPAWSSEIDVDPESYRHAHRIDWATGAALLIHRDVVRTIGDWDTRFFLYSEETDFFRRVRDAGFTAWYEPDARVRHDQGGSGSSTELLSLMAVNRVRYVRKHRPAAYSSAFHAAVLLHEAVRSYDPAHRATLRVLLEQPSWGQLPRASRWPVAPALNRPVASVIIPAHNEQAVIARTLRSIAPLADAGRAEVIVVCNGCTDATAEIARGFARVRVLELPVPSKTAALNAGDEAAGSWPRLYLDADIEIHPGAILAVAAELARDGCLAARPAFRYDTVGSTALVRAYYRARSRMASTSTALWGSGAYALSERGHERFTRFPDLTADDLFVDRQFTSTEKRVVDTEPVRVRTPRTPAALLAVLTRQSRGNSEANSASSASSSTRSSTLELVASIRGPLTAFDAVVYAILTLLGRLAARSLRPSSSWERDSTTR
;
A
#
# COMPACT_ATOMS: atom_id res chain seq x y z
N MET A 1 34.43 36.45 7.58
CA MET A 1 34.77 35.86 6.27
C MET A 1 33.63 34.91 5.88
N THR A 2 33.05 35.06 4.68
CA THR A 2 31.96 34.24 4.22
C THR A 2 32.45 32.80 3.94
N SER A 3 32.00 31.86 4.76
CA SER A 3 32.23 30.42 4.57
C SER A 3 31.69 30.01 3.20
N THR A 4 32.55 29.54 2.30
CA THR A 4 32.09 29.03 1.00
C THR A 4 31.74 27.55 1.16
N ARG A 5 30.47 27.26 1.27
CA ARG A 5 29.95 25.88 1.23
C ARG A 5 29.57 25.52 -0.20
N ILE A 6 29.96 24.35 -0.65
CA ILE A 6 29.53 23.73 -1.92
C ILE A 6 28.87 22.38 -1.65
N TYR A 7 28.16 21.84 -2.64
CA TYR A 7 27.52 20.53 -2.53
C TYR A 7 28.12 19.56 -3.55
N LEU A 8 28.72 18.48 -3.08
CA LEU A 8 29.31 17.46 -3.91
C LEU A 8 28.55 16.14 -3.79
N GLY A 9 27.85 15.78 -4.84
CA GLY A 9 26.93 14.61 -4.81
C GLY A 9 25.81 14.76 -3.76
N GLY A 10 25.41 16.01 -3.44
CA GLY A 10 24.41 16.32 -2.43
C GLY A 10 24.91 16.40 -0.98
N CYS A 11 26.17 16.07 -0.71
CA CYS A 11 26.80 16.32 0.59
C CYS A 11 27.31 17.76 0.66
N PRO A 12 27.06 18.48 1.76
CA PRO A 12 27.67 19.77 2.01
C PRO A 12 29.17 19.60 2.26
N VAL A 13 29.97 20.52 1.72
CA VAL A 13 31.43 20.55 1.88
C VAL A 13 31.86 21.99 2.11
N ASP A 14 32.47 22.28 3.26
CA ASP A 14 32.98 23.57 3.62
C ASP A 14 34.44 23.71 3.16
N LEU A 15 34.69 24.71 2.34
CA LEU A 15 36.03 25.00 1.79
C LEU A 15 36.86 25.78 2.80
N ARG A 16 37.79 25.08 3.48
CA ARG A 16 38.61 25.62 4.58
C ARG A 16 40.07 25.23 4.46
N GLU A 17 40.93 26.10 4.99
CA GLU A 17 42.33 25.80 5.25
C GLU A 17 42.50 25.28 6.68
N LEU A 18 43.60 24.57 6.97
CA LEU A 18 43.86 23.96 8.29
C LEU A 18 43.76 24.95 9.45
N ASP A 19 44.44 26.10 9.32
CA ASP A 19 44.48 27.09 10.38
C ASP A 19 43.10 27.67 10.70
N GLU A 20 42.26 27.88 9.67
CA GLU A 20 40.86 28.33 9.83
C GLU A 20 40.03 27.30 10.61
N VAL A 21 40.24 26.00 10.37
CA VAL A 21 39.51 24.92 11.09
C VAL A 21 39.94 24.92 12.57
N ILE A 22 41.25 25.02 12.88
CA ILE A 22 41.72 25.03 14.25
C ILE A 22 41.22 26.27 15.01
N GLU A 23 41.23 27.43 14.36
CA GLU A 23 40.67 28.69 14.93
C GLU A 23 39.16 28.55 15.19
N THR A 24 38.41 27.94 14.24
CA THR A 24 36.97 27.74 14.39
C THR A 24 36.67 26.81 15.58
N ILE A 25 37.41 25.72 15.74
CA ILE A 25 37.30 24.78 16.86
C ILE A 25 37.60 25.51 18.17
N GLY A 26 38.74 26.24 18.27
CA GLY A 26 39.12 27.01 19.46
C GLY A 26 38.09 28.08 19.85
N SER A 27 37.47 28.73 18.86
CA SER A 27 36.42 29.72 19.13
C SER A 27 35.14 29.10 19.73
N HIS A 28 34.80 27.86 19.34
CA HIS A 28 33.63 27.18 19.89
C HIS A 28 33.89 26.63 21.29
N THR A 29 35.10 26.12 21.57
CA THR A 29 35.47 25.71 22.94
C THR A 29 35.44 26.88 23.94
N SER A 30 35.69 28.10 23.47
CA SER A 30 35.74 29.31 24.30
C SER A 30 34.40 30.06 24.41
N SER A 31 33.37 29.70 23.66
CA SER A 31 32.11 30.44 23.55
C SER A 31 30.89 29.58 23.93
N PRO A 32 30.48 29.58 25.20
CA PRO A 32 29.37 28.74 25.68
C PRO A 32 28.01 29.10 25.08
N GLU A 33 27.80 30.29 24.55
CA GLU A 33 26.54 30.74 23.93
C GLU A 33 26.33 30.22 22.52
N ARG A 34 27.35 29.71 21.87
CA ARG A 34 27.20 29.17 20.50
C ARG A 34 26.64 27.76 20.54
N PRO A 35 25.89 27.35 19.50
CA PRO A 35 25.56 25.94 19.32
C PRO A 35 26.82 25.06 19.29
N PRO A 36 26.76 23.79 19.74
CA PRO A 36 27.90 22.87 19.60
C PRO A 36 28.29 22.73 18.13
N LEU A 37 29.60 22.58 17.86
CA LEU A 37 30.15 22.36 16.52
C LEU A 37 30.44 20.89 16.28
N ALA A 38 29.80 20.31 15.28
CA ALA A 38 30.14 18.97 14.77
C ALA A 38 31.09 19.06 13.57
N VAL A 39 32.26 18.42 13.65
CA VAL A 39 33.27 18.43 12.60
C VAL A 39 33.30 17.05 11.91
N VAL A 40 33.11 17.05 10.59
CA VAL A 40 33.05 15.83 9.76
C VAL A 40 34.08 15.91 8.64
N SER A 41 34.80 14.80 8.39
CA SER A 41 35.71 14.66 7.24
C SER A 41 35.02 13.93 6.10
N VAL A 42 34.43 14.70 5.14
CA VAL A 42 33.57 14.19 4.06
C VAL A 42 34.36 13.47 2.97
N ASN A 43 34.01 12.20 2.73
CA ASN A 43 34.58 11.38 1.67
C ASN A 43 33.48 10.61 0.91
N LEU A 44 33.82 9.72 -0.05
CA LEU A 44 32.81 8.99 -0.84
C LEU A 44 31.82 8.18 -0.01
N ASP A 45 32.22 7.71 1.16
CA ASP A 45 31.33 6.99 2.07
C ASP A 45 30.25 7.91 2.67
N HIS A 46 30.61 9.17 2.94
CA HIS A 46 29.61 10.17 3.32
C HIS A 46 28.67 10.49 2.17
N VAL A 47 29.16 10.58 0.93
CA VAL A 47 28.29 10.78 -0.24
C VAL A 47 27.35 9.60 -0.43
N HIS A 48 27.80 8.36 -0.16
CA HIS A 48 26.93 7.18 -0.18
C HIS A 48 25.80 7.28 0.87
N HIS A 49 26.11 7.69 2.10
CA HIS A 49 25.15 7.71 3.20
C HIS A 49 24.33 9.00 3.29
N PHE A 50 24.88 10.17 2.91
CA PHE A 50 24.31 11.49 3.11
C PHE A 50 24.13 12.29 1.82
N GLY A 51 24.48 11.75 0.64
CA GLY A 51 24.38 12.41 -0.66
C GLY A 51 23.02 12.25 -1.34
N ILE A 52 22.94 12.73 -2.58
CA ILE A 52 21.70 12.63 -3.40
C ILE A 52 21.26 11.16 -3.54
N GLY A 53 19.98 10.91 -3.23
CA GLY A 53 19.39 9.58 -3.28
C GLY A 53 19.71 8.69 -2.10
N SER A 54 20.49 9.18 -1.11
CA SER A 54 20.70 8.48 0.15
C SER A 54 19.57 8.75 1.14
N ARG A 55 19.43 7.86 2.13
CA ARG A 55 18.37 7.99 3.15
C ARG A 55 18.59 9.15 4.11
N TRP A 56 19.83 9.55 4.41
CA TRP A 56 20.16 10.62 5.38
C TRP A 56 20.63 11.93 4.72
N ILE A 57 20.17 12.17 3.49
CA ILE A 57 20.45 13.43 2.81
C ILE A 57 19.94 14.63 3.64
N GLY A 58 20.77 15.66 3.79
CA GLY A 58 20.43 16.85 4.58
C GLY A 58 20.79 16.75 6.06
N SER A 59 21.11 15.57 6.60
CA SER A 59 21.49 15.43 8.03
C SER A 59 22.78 16.16 8.40
N LEU A 60 23.64 16.50 7.45
CA LEU A 60 24.88 17.26 7.66
C LEU A 60 24.72 18.75 7.34
N ASP A 61 23.55 19.23 6.96
CA ASP A 61 23.30 20.64 6.59
C ASP A 61 22.96 21.55 7.76
N GLY A 62 22.55 21.00 8.89
CA GLY A 62 22.02 21.76 10.01
C GLY A 62 20.66 22.38 9.76
N THR A 63 19.93 21.93 8.75
CA THR A 63 18.60 22.46 8.34
C THR A 63 17.41 21.64 8.86
N GLY A 64 17.64 20.61 9.70
CA GLY A 64 16.59 19.84 10.36
C GLY A 64 16.28 20.38 11.77
N ASP A 65 15.38 19.69 12.50
CA ASP A 65 15.07 19.96 13.92
C ASP A 65 16.30 19.94 14.85
N SER A 66 17.41 19.42 14.36
CA SER A 66 18.77 19.51 14.91
C SER A 66 19.44 20.87 14.69
N SER A 67 18.68 21.96 14.51
CA SER A 67 19.17 23.33 14.43
C SER A 67 19.95 23.80 15.69
N SER A 68 20.14 22.91 16.63
CA SER A 68 20.98 23.06 17.83
C SER A 68 22.45 22.69 17.61
N ILE A 69 22.88 22.15 16.45
CA ILE A 69 24.26 21.78 16.14
C ILE A 69 24.72 22.47 14.86
N GLU A 70 25.87 23.15 14.90
CA GLU A 70 26.53 23.67 13.72
C GLU A 70 27.42 22.58 13.08
N TRP A 71 27.30 22.36 11.76
CA TRP A 71 28.10 21.34 11.05
C TRP A 71 29.22 21.99 10.24
N LEU A 72 30.45 21.50 10.43
CA LEU A 72 31.64 21.83 9.65
C LEU A 72 32.09 20.60 8.87
N ASN A 73 31.82 20.58 7.56
CA ASN A 73 32.02 19.44 6.68
C ASN A 73 33.29 19.60 5.83
N LEU A 74 34.39 19.01 6.23
CA LEU A 74 35.72 19.20 5.66
C LEU A 74 36.02 18.20 4.52
N ILE A 75 36.87 18.60 3.60
CA ILE A 75 37.29 17.75 2.47
C ILE A 75 38.15 16.59 2.97
N ASP A 76 37.74 15.33 2.73
CA ASP A 76 38.55 14.13 2.89
C ASP A 76 38.51 13.27 1.62
N GLY A 77 39.64 12.74 1.23
CA GLY A 77 39.79 11.88 0.07
C GLY A 77 39.98 12.62 -1.27
N ALA A 78 40.77 12.01 -2.12
CA ALA A 78 41.16 12.57 -3.43
C ALA A 78 39.97 12.86 -4.38
N PRO A 79 38.88 12.06 -4.43
CA PRO A 79 37.75 12.33 -5.28
C PRO A 79 37.02 13.64 -4.92
N ILE A 80 36.81 13.90 -3.62
CA ILE A 80 36.16 15.12 -3.13
C ILE A 80 37.04 16.35 -3.40
N ALA A 81 38.32 16.29 -3.06
CA ALA A 81 39.28 17.37 -3.35
C ALA A 81 39.40 17.68 -4.84
N SER A 82 39.43 16.65 -5.69
CA SER A 82 39.50 16.81 -7.15
C SER A 82 38.26 17.51 -7.73
N GLN A 83 37.07 17.16 -7.22
CA GLN A 83 35.84 17.79 -7.67
C GLN A 83 35.68 19.22 -7.13
N ALA A 84 36.03 19.47 -5.87
CA ALA A 84 36.08 20.81 -5.29
C ALA A 84 37.00 21.74 -6.09
N ARG A 85 38.20 21.25 -6.49
CA ARG A 85 39.09 21.99 -7.37
C ARG A 85 38.48 22.29 -8.74
N ARG A 86 37.74 21.36 -9.33
CA ARG A 86 37.07 21.58 -10.64
C ARG A 86 35.97 22.64 -10.55
N GLU A 87 35.20 22.64 -9.48
CA GLU A 87 34.08 23.60 -9.32
C GLU A 87 34.57 24.99 -8.95
N THR A 88 35.67 25.09 -8.18
CA THR A 88 36.16 26.38 -7.66
C THR A 88 37.37 26.94 -8.40
N GLY A 89 38.01 26.13 -9.26
CA GLY A 89 39.25 26.52 -9.97
C GLY A 89 40.48 26.57 -9.09
N ARG A 90 40.36 26.30 -7.78
CA ARG A 90 41.41 26.36 -6.77
C ARG A 90 41.66 25.00 -6.11
N PRO A 91 42.92 24.59 -5.82
CA PRO A 91 43.16 23.41 -4.99
C PRO A 91 42.82 23.69 -3.53
N TRP A 92 42.18 22.72 -2.89
CA TRP A 92 41.84 22.75 -1.48
C TRP A 92 42.56 21.64 -0.73
N PRO A 93 42.99 21.84 0.53
CA PRO A 93 43.67 20.83 1.30
C PRO A 93 42.73 19.65 1.63
N ARG A 94 43.29 18.47 1.76
CA ARG A 94 42.61 17.32 2.36
C ARG A 94 42.74 17.43 3.86
N LEU A 95 41.63 17.51 4.57
CA LEU A 95 41.55 17.65 6.01
C LEU A 95 40.93 16.39 6.60
N ALA A 96 41.64 15.25 6.52
CA ALA A 96 41.21 14.00 7.10
C ALA A 96 41.27 14.07 8.64
N GLY A 97 40.30 13.40 9.33
CA GLY A 97 40.28 13.37 10.79
C GLY A 97 41.60 12.90 11.41
N SER A 98 42.31 11.97 10.76
CA SER A 98 43.66 11.49 11.18
C SER A 98 44.73 12.55 11.07
N ASP A 99 44.61 13.55 10.21
CA ASP A 99 45.54 14.63 10.03
C ASP A 99 45.21 15.82 10.94
N LEU A 100 43.93 16.00 11.24
CA LEU A 100 43.40 17.05 12.10
C LEU A 100 43.59 16.79 13.59
N ILE A 101 43.55 15.52 14.01
CA ILE A 101 43.48 15.19 15.44
C ILE A 101 44.72 15.69 16.23
N GLY A 102 45.93 15.53 15.66
CA GLY A 102 47.16 16.00 16.30
C GLY A 102 47.14 17.52 16.57
N PRO A 103 46.96 18.35 15.53
CA PRO A 103 46.78 19.80 15.71
C PRO A 103 45.70 20.20 16.71
N ILE A 104 44.54 19.48 16.72
CA ILE A 104 43.42 19.74 17.65
C ILE A 104 43.83 19.42 19.09
N LEU A 105 44.48 18.27 19.35
CA LEU A 105 44.95 17.90 20.68
C LEU A 105 46.02 18.88 21.20
N ALA A 106 46.93 19.32 20.33
CA ALA A 106 47.92 20.33 20.68
C ALA A 106 47.29 21.70 20.99
N ALA A 107 46.25 22.09 20.29
CA ALA A 107 45.47 23.28 20.58
C ALA A 107 44.70 23.15 21.93
N ALA A 108 44.02 22.00 22.12
CA ALA A 108 43.29 21.72 23.37
C ALA A 108 44.22 21.70 24.58
N GLU A 109 45.41 21.12 24.49
CA GLU A 109 46.44 21.12 25.54
C GLU A 109 46.90 22.54 25.89
N ARG A 110 47.17 23.37 24.85
CA ARG A 110 47.60 24.77 25.03
C ARG A 110 46.51 25.64 25.65
N ASP A 111 45.26 25.43 25.19
CA ASP A 111 44.13 26.28 25.59
C ASP A 111 43.43 25.76 26.87
N GLY A 112 43.87 24.61 27.43
CA GLY A 112 43.34 23.98 28.65
C GLY A 112 41.99 23.32 28.46
N ALA A 113 41.57 23.05 27.23
CA ALA A 113 40.30 22.39 26.91
C ALA A 113 40.36 20.86 27.24
N SER A 114 39.24 20.35 27.76
CA SER A 114 39.11 18.94 28.10
C SER A 114 38.69 18.08 26.87
N VAL A 115 39.27 16.89 26.77
CA VAL A 115 38.99 15.98 25.64
C VAL A 115 38.47 14.63 26.13
N GLY A 116 37.34 14.20 25.59
CA GLY A 116 36.76 12.87 25.81
C GLY A 116 36.74 12.02 24.57
N PHE A 117 36.67 10.70 24.73
CA PHE A 117 36.66 9.72 23.63
C PHE A 117 35.50 8.75 23.75
N LEU A 118 34.63 8.74 22.75
CA LEU A 118 33.49 7.81 22.63
C LEU A 118 33.74 6.82 21.49
N GLY A 119 33.70 5.54 21.76
CA GLY A 119 33.97 4.47 20.79
C GLY A 119 35.30 3.78 21.04
N GLY A 120 35.57 2.70 20.32
CA GLY A 120 36.67 1.78 20.60
C GLY A 120 36.30 0.75 21.66
N ASP A 121 37.31 0.02 22.14
CA ASP A 121 37.18 -0.93 23.24
C ASP A 121 38.08 -0.56 24.43
N ALA A 122 37.90 -1.22 25.57
CA ALA A 122 38.67 -0.96 26.79
C ALA A 122 40.20 -1.14 26.58
N ALA A 123 40.63 -2.07 25.73
CA ALA A 123 42.02 -2.29 25.39
C ALA A 123 42.60 -1.12 24.59
N THR A 124 41.83 -0.64 23.59
CA THR A 124 42.19 0.57 22.82
C THR A 124 42.27 1.80 23.72
N HIS A 125 41.37 1.98 24.66
CA HIS A 125 41.37 3.09 25.59
C HIS A 125 42.62 3.11 26.52
N ASN A 126 43.04 1.94 26.95
CA ASN A 126 44.26 1.85 27.77
C ASN A 126 45.52 2.23 26.97
N LEU A 127 45.64 1.81 25.74
CA LEU A 127 46.72 2.21 24.85
C LEU A 127 46.69 3.69 24.54
N LEU A 128 45.52 4.21 24.21
CA LEU A 128 45.28 5.63 23.93
C LEU A 128 45.66 6.50 25.11
N ARG A 129 45.23 6.15 26.33
CA ARG A 129 45.56 6.87 27.58
C ARG A 129 47.07 6.92 27.80
N SER A 130 47.77 5.80 27.64
CA SER A 130 49.22 5.75 27.83
C SER A 130 49.97 6.59 26.78
N ARG A 131 49.48 6.65 25.56
CA ARG A 131 50.07 7.47 24.51
C ARG A 131 49.82 8.95 24.72
N LEU A 132 48.59 9.34 25.00
CA LEU A 132 48.24 10.74 25.27
C LEU A 132 49.00 11.28 26.46
N ALA A 133 49.17 10.52 27.54
CA ALA A 133 50.00 10.92 28.69
C ALA A 133 51.46 11.15 28.33
N ARG A 134 51.99 10.49 27.32
CA ARG A 134 53.37 10.65 26.83
C ARG A 134 53.47 11.83 25.85
N ASP A 135 52.54 11.89 24.85
CA ASP A 135 52.69 12.82 23.72
C ASP A 135 52.05 14.17 24.00
N HIS A 136 51.05 14.25 24.96
CA HIS A 136 50.31 15.43 25.42
C HIS A 136 50.14 15.40 26.93
N PRO A 137 51.22 15.58 27.73
CA PRO A 137 51.22 15.38 29.18
C PRO A 137 50.36 16.39 29.95
N ALA A 138 50.09 17.59 29.41
CA ALA A 138 49.25 18.60 29.98
C ALA A 138 47.79 18.58 29.51
N LEU A 139 47.42 17.64 28.58
CA LEU A 139 46.08 17.54 28.06
C LEU A 139 45.09 17.07 29.15
N ARG A 140 44.01 17.76 29.31
CA ARG A 140 42.92 17.38 30.23
C ARG A 140 42.04 16.32 29.57
N LEU A 141 42.04 15.10 30.13
CA LEU A 141 41.20 14.01 29.67
C LEU A 141 39.97 13.93 30.54
N SER A 142 38.76 14.11 29.93
CA SER A 142 37.47 14.08 30.65
C SER A 142 36.91 12.67 30.80
N GLY A 143 37.09 11.79 29.83
CA GLY A 143 36.55 10.44 29.89
C GLY A 143 36.80 9.57 28.67
N PHE A 144 36.51 8.27 28.82
CA PHE A 144 36.56 7.26 27.78
C PHE A 144 35.31 6.37 27.87
N TRP A 145 34.52 6.31 26.80
CA TRP A 145 33.27 5.52 26.74
C TRP A 145 33.34 4.52 25.62
N ALA A 146 33.16 3.24 25.94
CA ALA A 146 33.21 2.11 25.01
C ALA A 146 31.87 1.36 24.96
N PRO A 147 30.77 1.99 24.49
CA PRO A 147 29.48 1.34 24.47
C PRO A 147 29.45 0.20 23.45
N SER A 148 28.74 -0.86 23.82
CA SER A 148 28.43 -1.96 22.90
C SER A 148 27.49 -1.52 21.77
N ARG A 149 27.42 -2.32 20.70
CA ARG A 149 26.47 -2.06 19.60
C ARG A 149 25.00 -2.09 20.08
N ASP A 150 24.70 -2.94 21.05
CA ASP A 150 23.34 -3.07 21.61
C ASP A 150 22.97 -1.85 22.47
N GLU A 151 23.92 -1.27 23.22
CA GLU A 151 23.70 -0.04 23.97
C GLU A 151 23.47 1.15 23.05
N LEU A 152 24.29 1.28 22.00
CA LEU A 152 24.08 2.32 20.97
C LEU A 152 22.77 2.11 20.19
N GLY A 153 22.31 0.86 20.09
CA GLY A 153 21.08 0.48 19.44
C GLY A 153 19.81 0.74 20.25
N ASN A 154 19.95 1.00 21.55
CA ASN A 154 18.85 1.32 22.43
C ASN A 154 18.85 2.83 22.74
N ARG A 155 17.77 3.52 22.36
CA ARG A 155 17.68 4.99 22.47
C ARG A 155 17.87 5.49 23.90
N GLU A 156 17.27 4.82 24.89
CA GLU A 156 17.38 5.22 26.32
C GLU A 156 18.82 5.03 26.83
N ARG A 157 19.49 3.92 26.46
CA ARG A 157 20.88 3.66 26.84
C ARG A 157 21.81 4.62 26.14
N SER A 158 21.58 4.93 24.87
CA SER A 158 22.36 5.91 24.11
C SER A 158 22.22 7.33 24.72
N ALA A 159 21.01 7.72 25.09
CA ALA A 159 20.78 8.97 25.83
C ALA A 159 21.40 8.97 27.23
N ALA A 160 21.47 7.82 27.89
CA ALA A 160 22.16 7.70 29.18
C ALA A 160 23.67 7.93 29.05
N ILE A 161 24.30 7.43 27.97
CA ILE A 161 25.70 7.68 27.65
C ILE A 161 25.95 9.20 27.46
N ALA A 162 25.07 9.90 26.73
CA ALA A 162 25.19 11.32 26.50
C ALA A 162 25.13 12.11 27.84
N ARG A 163 24.21 11.73 28.76
CA ARG A 163 24.10 12.30 30.07
C ARG A 163 25.31 12.02 30.98
N ASP A 164 25.90 10.83 30.85
CA ASP A 164 27.14 10.47 31.56
C ASP A 164 28.29 11.36 31.09
N ILE A 165 28.42 11.60 29.79
CA ILE A 165 29.38 12.53 29.20
C ILE A 165 29.15 13.96 29.73
N ALA A 166 27.91 14.42 29.82
CA ALA A 166 27.57 15.74 30.30
C ALA A 166 28.01 15.98 31.74
N GLY A 167 28.09 14.91 32.54
CA GLY A 167 28.59 14.98 33.92
C GLY A 167 30.12 15.15 34.05
N THR A 168 30.88 15.20 32.94
CA THR A 168 32.35 15.19 32.94
C THR A 168 33.02 16.48 32.46
N ASP A 169 32.27 17.55 32.23
CA ASP A 169 32.78 18.84 31.69
C ASP A 169 33.68 18.66 30.46
N THR A 170 33.22 17.88 29.50
CA THR A 170 33.94 17.62 28.26
C THR A 170 33.75 18.78 27.26
N ASP A 171 34.86 19.46 26.88
CA ASP A 171 34.82 20.52 25.88
C ASP A 171 34.84 19.96 24.45
N ILE A 172 35.68 18.95 24.18
CA ILE A 172 35.85 18.33 22.89
C ILE A 172 35.58 16.81 23.02
N LEU A 173 34.60 16.29 22.31
CA LEU A 173 34.30 14.88 22.27
C LEU A 173 34.70 14.28 20.93
N VAL A 174 35.62 13.33 20.93
CA VAL A 174 35.97 12.51 19.74
C VAL A 174 35.02 11.34 19.66
N VAL A 175 34.21 11.27 18.58
CA VAL A 175 33.19 10.25 18.37
C VAL A 175 33.67 9.26 17.31
N GLY A 176 34.03 8.05 17.74
CA GLY A 176 34.58 6.97 16.91
C GLY A 176 33.68 5.77 16.78
N LEU A 177 32.40 5.95 16.40
CA LEU A 177 31.40 4.89 16.31
C LEU A 177 31.30 4.25 14.91
N GLY A 178 32.03 4.81 13.94
CA GLY A 178 31.95 4.41 12.52
C GLY A 178 30.76 5.02 11.80
N LYS A 179 30.91 5.14 10.47
CA LYS A 179 29.90 5.74 9.58
C LYS A 179 28.74 4.78 9.27
N PRO A 180 27.51 5.25 9.11
CA PRO A 180 27.00 6.62 9.35
C PRO A 180 26.65 6.88 10.82
N ARG A 181 26.86 5.91 11.70
CA ARG A 181 26.37 5.89 13.07
C ARG A 181 26.91 7.06 13.92
N GLN A 182 28.17 7.44 13.74
CA GLN A 182 28.77 8.54 14.50
C GLN A 182 28.12 9.89 14.20
N GLU A 183 27.81 10.16 12.93
CA GLU A 183 27.15 11.39 12.50
C GLU A 183 25.71 11.44 13.00
N LEU A 184 24.98 10.33 12.89
CA LEU A 184 23.60 10.20 13.37
C LEU A 184 23.53 10.30 14.90
N TRP A 185 24.46 9.67 15.61
CA TRP A 185 24.55 9.78 17.07
C TRP A 185 24.83 11.22 17.53
N ILE A 186 25.72 11.92 16.84
CA ILE A 186 25.99 13.35 17.11
C ILE A 186 24.72 14.18 16.87
N ALA A 187 24.03 13.97 15.77
CA ALA A 187 22.81 14.70 15.45
C ALA A 187 21.72 14.51 16.54
N GLU A 188 21.58 13.28 17.08
CA GLU A 188 20.54 12.94 18.04
C GLU A 188 20.93 13.30 19.50
N HIS A 189 22.18 13.06 19.86
CA HIS A 189 22.61 13.13 21.28
C HIS A 189 23.69 14.17 21.56
N GLY A 190 24.27 14.78 20.52
CA GLY A 190 25.42 15.68 20.66
C GLY A 190 25.19 16.84 21.60
N VAL A 191 24.02 17.48 21.52
CA VAL A 191 23.66 18.59 22.46
C VAL A 191 23.57 18.10 23.88
N ALA A 192 23.01 16.94 24.12
CA ALA A 192 22.80 16.37 25.45
C ALA A 192 24.13 15.97 26.13
N THR A 193 25.25 15.90 25.40
CA THR A 193 26.58 15.67 25.98
C THR A 193 27.20 16.90 26.68
N GLY A 194 26.68 18.08 26.40
CA GLY A 194 27.28 19.34 26.86
C GLY A 194 28.60 19.73 26.19
N ALA A 195 29.18 18.84 25.35
CA ALA A 195 30.43 19.10 24.64
C ALA A 195 30.26 20.26 23.65
N ARG A 196 31.25 21.13 23.57
CA ARG A 196 31.27 22.30 22.68
C ARG A 196 31.64 21.92 21.25
N VAL A 197 32.51 20.92 21.12
CA VAL A 197 32.98 20.42 19.83
C VAL A 197 32.86 18.89 19.79
N LEU A 198 32.29 18.39 18.70
CA LEU A 198 32.03 16.96 18.46
C LEU A 198 32.77 16.56 17.19
N LEU A 199 33.79 15.69 17.28
CA LEU A 199 34.62 15.27 16.17
C LEU A 199 34.16 13.89 15.65
N ALA A 200 33.49 13.84 14.52
CA ALA A 200 33.07 12.60 13.87
C ALA A 200 34.25 11.90 13.16
N PHE A 201 35.23 11.38 13.90
CA PHE A 201 36.48 10.87 13.42
C PHE A 201 36.62 9.36 13.71
N GLY A 202 35.89 8.53 12.98
CA GLY A 202 35.64 7.11 13.25
C GLY A 202 36.87 6.25 13.49
N ALA A 203 37.95 6.41 12.71
CA ALA A 203 39.17 5.58 12.84
C ALA A 203 40.25 6.20 13.73
N VAL A 204 40.00 7.41 14.25
CA VAL A 204 41.03 8.18 14.98
C VAL A 204 41.39 7.54 16.32
N VAL A 205 40.42 6.94 17.02
CA VAL A 205 40.65 6.25 18.29
C VAL A 205 41.60 5.07 18.11
N ASP A 206 41.39 4.23 17.07
CA ASP A 206 42.28 3.09 16.75
C ASP A 206 43.63 3.55 16.21
N PHE A 207 43.61 4.66 15.45
CA PHE A 207 44.84 5.27 14.92
C PHE A 207 45.77 5.85 16.01
N LEU A 208 45.18 6.61 16.95
CA LEU A 208 45.94 7.15 18.10
C LEU A 208 46.43 6.02 19.04
N ALA A 209 45.76 4.86 19.03
CA ALA A 209 46.21 3.69 19.79
C ALA A 209 47.25 2.81 19.06
N ASP A 210 47.78 3.22 17.88
CA ASP A 210 48.69 2.45 17.01
C ASP A 210 48.15 1.06 16.62
N ARG A 211 46.84 0.90 16.53
CA ARG A 211 46.23 -0.36 16.08
C ARG A 211 46.09 -0.47 14.55
N ILE A 212 46.19 0.64 13.83
CA ILE A 212 46.10 0.72 12.37
C ILE A 212 47.31 1.44 11.80
N ASP A 213 48.03 0.79 10.90
CA ASP A 213 49.16 1.38 10.21
C ASP A 213 48.71 2.34 9.09
N ARG A 214 49.40 3.47 9.00
CA ARG A 214 49.21 4.38 7.85
C ARG A 214 49.78 3.78 6.58
N ALA A 215 49.12 4.07 5.45
CA ALA A 215 49.72 3.83 4.14
C ALA A 215 51.03 4.61 4.02
N PRO A 216 52.08 4.01 3.44
CA PRO A 216 53.34 4.71 3.15
C PRO A 216 53.07 6.02 2.38
N SER A 217 53.87 7.06 2.64
CA SER A 217 53.67 8.40 2.07
C SER A 217 53.67 8.40 0.52
N TRP A 218 54.41 7.50 -0.11
CA TRP A 218 54.40 7.33 -1.56
C TRP A 218 53.08 6.76 -2.11
N VAL A 219 52.42 5.86 -1.36
CA VAL A 219 51.10 5.30 -1.71
C VAL A 219 50.02 6.38 -1.56
N ALA A 220 50.11 7.17 -0.46
CA ALA A 220 49.19 8.27 -0.22
C ALA A 220 49.37 9.38 -1.28
N GLY A 221 50.60 9.66 -1.68
CA GLY A 221 50.93 10.67 -2.71
C GLY A 221 50.36 10.40 -4.10
N VAL A 222 50.18 9.12 -4.47
CA VAL A 222 49.54 8.72 -5.75
C VAL A 222 48.02 8.47 -5.61
N GLY A 223 47.43 8.73 -4.43
CA GLY A 223 46.00 8.55 -4.20
C GLY A 223 45.50 7.12 -4.06
N MET A 224 46.42 6.15 -3.86
CA MET A 224 46.13 4.71 -3.77
C MET A 224 45.94 4.22 -2.31
N GLU A 225 45.78 5.11 -1.36
CA GLU A 225 45.58 4.77 0.06
C GLU A 225 44.39 3.80 0.27
N TRP A 226 43.32 3.97 -0.50
CA TRP A 226 42.15 3.11 -0.46
C TRP A 226 42.47 1.66 -0.84
N ALA A 227 43.35 1.45 -1.85
CA ALA A 227 43.77 0.12 -2.29
C ALA A 227 44.67 -0.54 -1.24
N TRP A 228 45.53 0.24 -0.59
CA TRP A 228 46.38 -0.23 0.54
C TRP A 228 45.48 -0.72 1.69
N ARG A 229 44.52 0.08 2.10
CA ARG A 229 43.54 -0.30 3.15
C ARG A 229 42.71 -1.51 2.76
N LEU A 230 42.24 -1.59 1.51
CA LEU A 230 41.51 -2.74 1.01
C LEU A 230 42.31 -4.04 1.09
N ALA A 231 43.60 -3.98 0.77
CA ALA A 231 44.47 -5.14 0.84
C ALA A 231 44.72 -5.66 2.28
N HIS A 232 44.68 -4.74 3.27
CA HIS A 232 44.88 -5.10 4.68
C HIS A 232 43.57 -5.49 5.40
N GLU A 233 42.42 -4.91 4.99
CA GLU A 233 41.12 -5.16 5.61
C GLU A 233 40.03 -5.52 4.58
N PRO A 234 40.19 -6.56 3.75
CA PRO A 234 39.29 -6.83 2.62
C PRO A 234 37.87 -7.13 3.07
N LYS A 235 37.66 -7.86 4.17
CA LYS A 235 36.32 -8.22 4.67
C LYS A 235 35.48 -7.00 5.10
N ARG A 236 36.14 -5.98 5.64
CA ARG A 236 35.51 -4.74 6.12
C ARG A 236 35.28 -3.70 5.02
N LEU A 237 36.22 -3.61 4.06
CA LEU A 237 36.30 -2.50 3.11
C LEU A 237 35.88 -2.87 1.66
N ALA A 238 35.73 -4.15 1.32
CA ALA A 238 35.38 -4.55 -0.04
C ALA A 238 34.01 -4.01 -0.50
N SER A 239 32.96 -4.13 0.31
CA SER A 239 31.64 -3.56 -0.03
C SER A 239 31.74 -2.05 -0.23
N ARG A 240 32.36 -1.38 0.72
CA ARG A 240 32.53 0.09 0.73
C ARG A 240 33.25 0.63 -0.51
N TYR A 241 34.31 0.01 -0.97
CA TYR A 241 35.10 0.51 -2.09
C TYR A 241 34.65 -0.04 -3.45
N LEU A 242 34.16 -1.27 -3.51
CA LEU A 242 33.79 -1.92 -4.77
C LEU A 242 32.31 -1.85 -5.12
N VAL A 243 31.43 -1.70 -4.13
CA VAL A 243 29.97 -1.65 -4.32
C VAL A 243 29.45 -0.23 -4.10
N ASP A 244 29.74 0.38 -2.96
CA ASP A 244 29.15 1.67 -2.54
C ASP A 244 29.93 2.88 -3.11
N GLY A 245 31.23 2.74 -3.30
CA GLY A 245 32.12 3.79 -3.80
C GLY A 245 31.85 4.22 -5.24
N PRO A 246 31.68 3.32 -6.23
CA PRO A 246 31.47 3.73 -7.61
C PRO A 246 30.21 4.55 -7.86
N PRO A 247 29.03 4.23 -7.30
CA PRO A 247 27.85 5.10 -7.39
C PRO A 247 28.05 6.47 -6.73
N ALA A 248 28.69 6.50 -5.53
CA ALA A 248 29.00 7.75 -4.84
C ALA A 248 29.97 8.62 -5.64
N TYR A 249 31.00 8.04 -6.25
CA TYR A 249 31.89 8.75 -7.16
C TYR A 249 31.17 9.34 -8.37
N ALA A 250 30.25 8.55 -8.96
CA ALA A 250 29.43 9.03 -10.06
C ALA A 250 28.51 10.20 -9.65
N ALA A 251 27.95 10.16 -8.42
CA ALA A 251 27.15 11.23 -7.87
C ALA A 251 27.98 12.52 -7.68
N VAL A 252 29.16 12.43 -7.10
CA VAL A 252 30.10 13.55 -6.96
C VAL A 252 30.40 14.20 -8.31
N ARG A 253 30.59 13.40 -9.36
CA ARG A 253 30.90 13.86 -10.71
C ARG A 253 29.76 14.57 -11.44
N ARG A 254 28.50 14.25 -11.10
CA ARG A 254 27.32 14.86 -11.74
C ARG A 254 27.01 16.25 -11.19
N GLY A 255 27.50 16.58 -10.00
CA GLY A 255 27.10 17.79 -9.29
C GLY A 255 25.64 17.75 -8.82
N GLY A 256 25.19 18.75 -8.13
CA GLY A 256 23.82 18.93 -7.72
C GLY A 256 23.69 19.33 -6.25
N SER A 257 22.94 20.40 -6.01
CA SER A 257 22.48 20.79 -4.68
C SER A 257 21.34 19.84 -4.27
N PRO A 258 21.15 19.55 -2.97
CA PRO A 258 19.91 18.95 -2.51
C PRO A 258 18.74 19.84 -2.95
N VAL A 259 17.71 19.24 -3.51
CA VAL A 259 16.47 19.96 -3.86
C VAL A 259 15.83 20.37 -2.54
N THR A 260 15.95 21.63 -2.16
CA THR A 260 15.13 22.23 -1.11
C THR A 260 13.72 22.37 -1.64
N SER A 261 12.75 21.90 -0.88
CA SER A 261 11.33 21.92 -1.27
C SER A 261 10.70 23.29 -1.03
N ASP A 262 11.14 24.32 -1.75
CA ASP A 262 10.44 25.61 -1.81
C ASP A 262 9.05 25.53 -2.49
N GLN A 263 8.57 24.31 -2.75
CA GLN A 263 7.35 24.04 -3.51
C GLN A 263 6.09 23.86 -2.65
N LEU A 264 6.24 23.75 -1.33
CA LEU A 264 5.10 23.54 -0.43
C LEU A 264 4.63 24.85 0.19
N SER A 265 3.32 25.04 0.23
CA SER A 265 2.71 26.15 0.97
C SER A 265 2.98 25.99 2.47
N PRO A 266 3.13 27.10 3.22
CA PRO A 266 3.28 27.03 4.66
C PRO A 266 2.10 26.29 5.31
N VAL A 267 2.40 25.46 6.29
CA VAL A 267 1.42 24.83 7.17
C VAL A 267 1.04 25.85 8.24
N SER A 268 -0.25 25.96 8.56
CA SER A 268 -0.77 26.91 9.54
C SER A 268 -0.11 26.69 10.92
N PRO A 269 0.14 27.73 11.73
CA PRO A 269 0.52 27.55 13.13
C PRO A 269 -0.52 26.71 13.89
N LEU A 270 -0.09 25.96 14.91
CA LEU A 270 -1.01 25.25 15.80
C LEU A 270 -1.93 26.23 16.51
N GLU A 271 -3.23 26.09 16.33
CA GLU A 271 -4.24 26.80 17.10
C GLU A 271 -4.74 25.89 18.22
N PRO A 272 -4.96 26.43 19.44
CA PRO A 272 -5.51 25.64 20.52
C PRO A 272 -6.90 25.12 20.10
N PRO A 273 -7.20 23.81 20.28
CA PRO A 273 -8.48 23.24 19.90
C PRO A 273 -9.64 23.93 20.64
N GLN A 274 -10.70 24.29 19.92
CA GLN A 274 -11.88 24.97 20.46
C GLN A 274 -12.99 23.98 20.84
N GLY A 275 -12.68 22.89 21.54
CA GLY A 275 -13.65 21.90 21.99
C GLY A 275 -13.16 20.47 21.90
N HIS A 276 -13.93 19.53 22.48
CA HIS A 276 -13.69 18.11 22.44
C HIS A 276 -14.50 17.52 21.29
N GLY A 277 -13.88 17.23 20.14
CA GLY A 277 -14.55 16.61 18.99
C GLY A 277 -13.82 16.88 17.69
N PHE A 278 -14.30 16.25 16.62
CA PHE A 278 -13.74 16.43 15.29
C PHE A 278 -14.25 17.70 14.62
N ALA A 279 -13.42 18.35 13.81
CA ALA A 279 -13.76 19.57 13.11
C ALA A 279 -14.86 19.33 12.06
N PRO A 280 -15.86 20.22 11.95
CA PRO A 280 -16.93 20.09 10.99
C PRO A 280 -16.45 20.26 9.54
N ALA A 281 -17.29 19.90 8.59
CA ALA A 281 -16.96 19.87 7.15
C ALA A 281 -16.60 21.25 6.58
N ASP A 282 -17.17 22.34 7.12
CA ASP A 282 -17.06 23.72 6.65
C ASP A 282 -15.97 24.55 7.38
N GLY A 283 -15.32 23.99 8.41
CA GLY A 283 -14.24 24.64 9.15
C GLY A 283 -12.86 24.36 8.53
N HIS A 284 -11.81 25.01 9.08
CA HIS A 284 -10.42 24.60 8.84
C HIS A 284 -10.05 23.41 9.72
N ALA A 285 -9.26 22.48 9.21
CA ALA A 285 -8.64 21.39 9.95
C ALA A 285 -7.12 21.40 9.76
N GLU A 286 -6.36 21.11 10.81
CA GLU A 286 -4.91 20.94 10.67
C GLU A 286 -4.59 19.63 9.93
N ILE A 287 -5.37 18.58 10.23
CA ILE A 287 -5.26 17.28 9.57
C ILE A 287 -6.66 16.76 9.23
N ALA A 288 -6.90 16.45 7.96
CA ALA A 288 -8.05 15.67 7.53
C ALA A 288 -7.69 14.19 7.50
N VAL A 289 -8.29 13.40 8.39
CA VAL A 289 -8.06 11.96 8.48
C VAL A 289 -9.01 11.25 7.54
N VAL A 290 -8.48 10.44 6.64
CA VAL A 290 -9.19 9.63 5.65
C VAL A 290 -9.04 8.15 6.00
N VAL A 291 -10.16 7.49 6.29
CA VAL A 291 -10.21 6.06 6.60
C VAL A 291 -11.08 5.35 5.57
N VAL A 292 -10.63 4.19 5.09
CA VAL A 292 -11.43 3.34 4.21
C VAL A 292 -11.78 2.07 4.97
N THR A 293 -13.09 1.86 5.20
CA THR A 293 -13.59 0.67 5.92
C THR A 293 -14.18 -0.37 4.98
N PHE A 294 -14.00 -1.64 5.31
CA PHE A 294 -14.69 -2.79 4.73
C PHE A 294 -14.75 -3.92 5.75
N ASN A 295 -15.91 -4.15 6.37
CA ASN A 295 -16.11 -5.11 7.46
C ASN A 295 -15.11 -4.89 8.62
N SER A 296 -15.09 -3.68 9.15
CA SER A 296 -14.12 -3.20 10.13
C SER A 296 -14.73 -2.98 11.53
N ALA A 297 -15.88 -3.60 11.82
CA ALA A 297 -16.59 -3.39 13.08
C ALA A 297 -15.74 -3.66 14.33
N ASP A 298 -14.81 -4.62 14.27
CA ASP A 298 -13.98 -4.99 15.42
C ASP A 298 -12.87 -3.96 15.72
N HIS A 299 -12.54 -3.05 14.77
CA HIS A 299 -11.41 -2.12 14.87
C HIS A 299 -11.83 -0.66 14.97
N VAL A 300 -12.95 -0.26 14.36
CA VAL A 300 -13.31 1.13 14.18
C VAL A 300 -13.45 1.90 15.49
N ASP A 301 -13.95 1.28 16.56
CA ASP A 301 -14.12 1.94 17.87
C ASP A 301 -12.78 2.29 18.53
N GLU A 302 -11.75 1.44 18.38
CA GLU A 302 -10.43 1.68 18.96
C GLU A 302 -9.69 2.76 18.17
N LEU A 303 -9.78 2.72 16.83
CA LEU A 303 -9.29 3.80 15.97
C LEU A 303 -9.88 5.14 16.36
N LEU A 304 -11.22 5.25 16.44
CA LEU A 304 -11.89 6.52 16.77
C LEU A 304 -11.52 7.02 18.16
N ARG A 305 -11.38 6.13 19.15
CA ARG A 305 -10.90 6.49 20.49
C ARG A 305 -9.49 7.08 20.45
N SER A 306 -8.58 6.48 19.68
CA SER A 306 -7.21 6.98 19.54
C SER A 306 -7.16 8.34 18.85
N LEU A 307 -7.97 8.55 17.80
CA LEU A 307 -8.07 9.83 17.11
C LEU A 307 -8.68 10.93 17.99
N ARG A 308 -9.65 10.60 18.88
CA ARG A 308 -10.20 11.55 19.85
C ARG A 308 -9.15 12.01 20.86
N ALA A 309 -8.23 11.13 21.27
CA ALA A 309 -7.12 11.52 22.14
C ALA A 309 -6.16 12.51 21.44
N GLU A 310 -5.93 12.34 20.13
CA GLU A 310 -5.13 13.29 19.34
C GLU A 310 -5.89 14.61 19.07
N SER A 311 -7.24 14.60 19.03
CA SER A 311 -8.03 15.81 18.83
C SER A 311 -8.02 16.78 20.03
N GLU A 312 -7.48 16.35 21.17
CA GLU A 312 -7.23 17.25 22.29
C GLU A 312 -6.11 18.27 21.99
N ASP A 313 -5.19 17.91 21.09
CA ASP A 313 -4.01 18.71 20.75
C ASP A 313 -4.04 19.27 19.30
N LEU A 314 -4.85 18.69 18.42
CA LEU A 314 -4.92 19.00 16.99
C LEU A 314 -6.37 19.10 16.49
N ARG A 315 -6.65 20.02 15.59
CA ARG A 315 -7.97 20.11 14.92
C ARG A 315 -8.09 19.06 13.81
N LEU A 316 -8.66 17.93 14.14
CA LEU A 316 -8.85 16.81 13.24
C LEU A 316 -10.23 16.84 12.59
N ARG A 317 -10.32 16.62 11.29
CA ARG A 317 -11.54 16.25 10.57
C ARG A 317 -11.44 14.79 10.18
N VAL A 318 -12.41 13.96 10.56
CA VAL A 318 -12.37 12.54 10.27
C VAL A 318 -13.43 12.19 9.23
N ILE A 319 -12.97 11.62 8.11
CA ILE A 319 -13.79 11.18 6.98
C ILE A 319 -13.62 9.68 6.82
N VAL A 320 -14.72 8.93 6.90
CA VAL A 320 -14.72 7.48 6.71
C VAL A 320 -15.47 7.14 5.42
N ALA A 321 -14.74 6.54 4.46
CA ALA A 321 -15.34 5.98 3.24
C ALA A 321 -15.59 4.49 3.45
N ASP A 322 -16.85 4.11 3.58
CA ASP A 322 -17.23 2.71 3.70
C ASP A 322 -17.35 2.04 2.33
N ASN A 323 -16.58 0.99 2.14
CA ASN A 323 -16.51 0.21 0.90
C ASN A 323 -17.56 -0.93 0.86
N GLY A 324 -18.76 -0.67 1.38
CA GLY A 324 -19.87 -1.61 1.36
C GLY A 324 -19.73 -2.70 2.42
N SER A 325 -19.47 -2.32 3.65
CA SER A 325 -19.46 -3.22 4.80
C SER A 325 -20.80 -3.93 4.97
N THR A 326 -20.73 -5.20 5.35
CA THR A 326 -21.87 -6.08 5.57
C THR A 326 -22.02 -6.50 7.03
N ASP A 327 -21.11 -6.06 7.87
CA ASP A 327 -21.13 -6.20 9.33
C ASP A 327 -21.70 -4.95 10.02
N SER A 328 -21.50 -4.81 11.33
CA SER A 328 -21.97 -3.64 12.09
C SER A 328 -21.13 -2.36 11.93
N THR A 329 -20.17 -2.29 11.00
CA THR A 329 -19.30 -1.11 10.80
C THR A 329 -20.12 0.18 10.61
N LEU A 330 -21.05 0.17 9.65
CA LEU A 330 -21.88 1.36 9.38
C LEU A 330 -22.77 1.79 10.57
N ALA A 331 -23.26 0.82 11.34
CA ALA A 331 -24.06 1.13 12.53
C ALA A 331 -23.21 1.86 13.58
N ARG A 332 -21.97 1.37 13.84
CA ARG A 332 -21.04 2.01 14.78
C ARG A 332 -20.62 3.41 14.34
N LEU A 333 -20.36 3.60 13.04
CA LEU A 333 -20.05 4.92 12.47
C LEU A 333 -21.23 5.89 12.57
N GLY A 334 -22.46 5.40 12.45
CA GLY A 334 -23.68 6.19 12.55
C GLY A 334 -23.97 6.73 13.96
N ASP A 335 -23.39 6.12 14.99
CA ASP A 335 -23.51 6.58 16.39
C ASP A 335 -22.58 7.76 16.71
N GLU A 336 -21.68 8.16 15.79
CA GLU A 336 -20.71 9.23 15.95
C GLU A 336 -21.11 10.48 15.14
N PRO A 337 -21.71 11.51 15.76
CA PRO A 337 -22.37 12.62 15.06
C PRO A 337 -21.40 13.62 14.41
N ASP A 338 -20.13 13.64 14.81
CA ASP A 338 -19.09 14.53 14.29
C ASP A 338 -18.18 13.85 13.25
N LEU A 339 -18.49 12.62 12.84
CA LEU A 339 -17.85 11.96 11.72
C LEU A 339 -18.50 12.33 10.39
N ILE A 340 -17.68 12.43 9.35
CA ILE A 340 -18.15 12.50 7.97
C ILE A 340 -18.09 11.09 7.38
N THR A 341 -19.22 10.40 7.34
CA THR A 341 -19.28 9.06 6.75
C THR A 341 -19.82 9.13 5.32
N VAL A 342 -19.14 8.46 4.38
CA VAL A 342 -19.58 8.34 2.98
C VAL A 342 -19.53 6.90 2.52
N GLU A 343 -20.62 6.41 1.96
CA GLU A 343 -20.67 5.08 1.36
C GLU A 343 -20.13 5.12 -0.07
N SER A 344 -19.18 4.25 -0.40
CA SER A 344 -18.59 4.12 -1.75
C SER A 344 -19.50 3.39 -2.74
N GLY A 345 -20.62 2.84 -2.27
CA GLY A 345 -21.58 2.07 -3.09
C GLY A 345 -21.15 0.62 -3.34
N GLY A 346 -20.20 0.10 -2.58
CA GLY A 346 -19.68 -1.27 -2.65
C GLY A 346 -18.17 -1.32 -2.46
N ASN A 347 -17.56 -2.50 -2.52
CA ASN A 347 -16.11 -2.63 -2.40
C ASN A 347 -15.44 -2.18 -3.72
N VAL A 348 -15.18 -0.89 -3.80
CA VAL A 348 -14.55 -0.25 -4.98
C VAL A 348 -13.02 -0.33 -4.94
N GLY A 349 -12.44 -0.93 -3.89
CA GLY A 349 -11.01 -1.01 -3.63
C GLY A 349 -10.47 0.17 -2.82
N TYR A 350 -9.26 0.00 -2.30
CA TYR A 350 -8.66 0.96 -1.36
C TYR A 350 -8.40 2.33 -2.00
N ALA A 351 -7.75 2.35 -3.17
CA ALA A 351 -7.49 3.59 -3.91
C ALA A 351 -8.77 4.39 -4.23
N ALA A 352 -9.85 3.72 -4.63
CA ALA A 352 -11.10 4.39 -4.95
C ALA A 352 -11.85 4.86 -3.69
N GLY A 353 -11.77 4.12 -2.58
CA GLY A 353 -12.26 4.54 -1.27
C GLY A 353 -11.56 5.81 -0.79
N ILE A 354 -10.22 5.87 -0.87
CA ILE A 354 -9.45 7.08 -0.57
C ILE A 354 -9.93 8.26 -1.43
N ASN A 355 -10.05 8.08 -2.75
CA ASN A 355 -10.50 9.15 -3.64
C ASN A 355 -11.91 9.64 -3.31
N THR A 356 -12.78 8.75 -2.82
CA THR A 356 -14.11 9.14 -2.37
C THR A 356 -14.07 10.05 -1.16
N ALA A 357 -13.24 9.72 -0.16
CA ALA A 357 -13.04 10.53 1.03
C ALA A 357 -12.29 11.85 0.74
N LEU A 358 -11.30 11.84 -0.16
CA LEU A 358 -10.51 13.03 -0.53
C LEU A 358 -11.38 14.19 -1.04
N ARG A 359 -12.54 13.91 -1.59
CA ARG A 359 -13.48 14.96 -2.05
C ARG A 359 -14.15 15.71 -0.91
N LEU A 360 -14.07 15.19 0.31
CA LEU A 360 -14.71 15.71 1.50
C LEU A 360 -13.72 16.29 2.53
N VAL A 361 -12.42 16.29 2.22
CA VAL A 361 -11.39 16.78 3.14
C VAL A 361 -11.50 18.28 3.42
N GLY A 362 -12.10 19.05 2.52
CA GLY A 362 -12.32 20.48 2.68
C GLY A 362 -11.02 21.28 2.80
N ASP A 363 -11.02 22.32 3.64
CA ASP A 363 -9.83 23.08 3.97
C ASP A 363 -9.05 22.37 5.08
N ALA A 364 -7.93 21.76 4.70
CA ALA A 364 -7.01 21.11 5.63
C ALA A 364 -5.56 21.34 5.18
N ASP A 365 -4.62 21.44 6.15
CA ASP A 365 -3.20 21.62 5.85
C ASP A 365 -2.56 20.32 5.35
N ALA A 366 -2.96 19.20 5.93
CA ALA A 366 -2.49 17.87 5.57
C ALA A 366 -3.62 16.85 5.59
N ILE A 367 -3.42 15.77 4.85
CA ILE A 367 -4.34 14.64 4.78
C ILE A 367 -3.65 13.40 5.36
N LEU A 368 -4.25 12.76 6.36
CA LEU A 368 -3.77 11.52 6.94
C LEU A 368 -4.62 10.36 6.42
N VAL A 369 -4.02 9.51 5.59
CA VAL A 369 -4.65 8.25 5.16
C VAL A 369 -4.32 7.19 6.20
N LEU A 370 -5.35 6.53 6.76
CA LEU A 370 -5.23 5.49 7.78
C LEU A 370 -6.02 4.23 7.43
N ASN A 371 -5.47 3.07 7.75
CA ASN A 371 -6.22 1.83 7.80
C ASN A 371 -7.16 1.82 9.03
N PRO A 372 -8.30 1.10 8.96
CA PRO A 372 -9.25 1.03 10.07
C PRO A 372 -8.75 0.24 11.29
N ASP A 373 -7.72 -0.60 11.15
CA ASP A 373 -7.10 -1.42 12.18
C ASP A 373 -5.82 -0.79 12.78
N ILE A 374 -5.70 0.55 12.67
CA ILE A 374 -4.63 1.35 13.27
C ILE A 374 -5.09 1.95 14.59
N VAL A 375 -4.20 1.91 15.58
CA VAL A 375 -4.30 2.67 16.83
C VAL A 375 -3.18 3.70 16.85
N VAL A 376 -3.54 4.98 16.93
CA VAL A 376 -2.59 6.10 16.96
C VAL A 376 -2.11 6.30 18.40
N GLU A 377 -0.80 6.26 18.66
CA GLU A 377 -0.25 6.61 19.97
C GLU A 377 -0.31 8.12 20.20
N ARG A 378 -0.53 8.53 21.45
CA ARG A 378 -0.69 9.96 21.79
C ARG A 378 0.52 10.79 21.37
N GLY A 379 0.26 11.90 20.66
CA GLY A 379 1.26 12.82 20.15
C GLY A 379 1.87 12.40 18.79
N ALA A 380 1.50 11.23 18.25
CA ALA A 380 2.06 10.75 16.99
C ALA A 380 1.73 11.68 15.81
N LEU A 381 0.50 12.21 15.73
CA LEU A 381 0.12 13.11 14.65
C LEU A 381 0.83 14.46 14.73
N ARG A 382 1.11 14.92 15.91
CA ARG A 382 1.95 16.11 16.14
C ARG A 382 3.36 15.88 15.62
N GLN A 383 3.99 14.74 15.94
CA GLN A 383 5.34 14.39 15.48
C GLN A 383 5.41 14.29 13.95
N LEU A 384 4.40 13.67 13.33
CA LEU A 384 4.32 13.61 11.86
C LEU A 384 4.26 15.02 11.24
N ARG A 385 3.43 15.90 11.81
CA ARG A 385 3.27 17.27 11.33
C ARG A 385 4.55 18.10 11.54
N GLU A 386 5.20 18.01 12.69
CA GLU A 386 6.47 18.66 12.98
C GLU A 386 7.55 18.19 12.01
N ARG A 387 7.64 16.89 11.73
CA ARG A 387 8.56 16.36 10.71
C ARG A 387 8.25 16.90 9.32
N MET A 388 6.98 16.98 8.94
CA MET A 388 6.57 17.54 7.65
C MET A 388 7.06 18.98 7.49
N ILE A 389 6.88 19.80 8.51
CA ILE A 389 7.32 21.20 8.52
C ILE A 389 8.84 21.29 8.48
N ALA A 390 9.53 20.59 9.38
CA ALA A 390 10.99 20.68 9.54
C ALA A 390 11.76 20.18 8.31
N SER A 391 11.24 19.15 7.62
CA SER A 391 11.91 18.57 6.45
C SER A 391 11.41 19.09 5.11
N GLY A 392 10.30 19.86 5.07
CA GLY A 392 9.60 20.20 3.84
C GLY A 392 9.12 18.98 3.08
N ALA A 393 8.74 17.92 3.77
CA ALA A 393 8.32 16.68 3.17
C ALA A 393 6.91 16.78 2.59
N GLY A 394 6.72 16.22 1.39
CA GLY A 394 5.38 16.05 0.82
C GLY A 394 4.60 14.92 1.48
N VAL A 395 5.29 13.90 1.99
CA VAL A 395 4.68 12.76 2.71
C VAL A 395 5.55 12.41 3.92
N VAL A 396 4.90 12.12 5.05
CA VAL A 396 5.58 11.60 6.26
C VAL A 396 4.86 10.34 6.73
N VAL A 397 5.62 9.32 7.09
CA VAL A 397 5.08 8.05 7.59
C VAL A 397 5.59 7.75 8.99
N PRO A 398 4.75 7.16 9.87
CA PRO A 398 5.12 6.83 11.24
C PRO A 398 5.87 5.50 11.34
N GLN A 399 6.42 5.24 12.51
CA GLN A 399 6.78 3.90 12.95
C GLN A 399 5.52 3.08 13.18
N ILE A 400 5.43 1.93 12.52
CA ILE A 400 4.35 0.97 12.75
C ILE A 400 4.85 -0.10 13.71
N LEU A 401 4.12 -0.30 14.79
CA LEU A 401 4.31 -1.39 15.75
C LEU A 401 3.30 -2.50 15.47
N ASP A 402 3.71 -3.74 15.61
CA ASP A 402 2.78 -4.87 15.58
C ASP A 402 2.03 -5.03 16.93
N ALA A 403 1.13 -6.01 17.03
CA ALA A 403 0.38 -6.29 18.23
C ALA A 403 1.27 -6.65 19.45
N GLY A 404 2.51 -7.09 19.23
CA GLY A 404 3.52 -7.36 20.26
C GLY A 404 4.32 -6.13 20.67
N GLY A 405 4.12 -4.98 20.03
CA GLY A 405 4.89 -3.75 20.23
C GLY A 405 6.26 -3.74 19.53
N GLU A 406 6.52 -4.73 18.65
CA GLU A 406 7.75 -4.78 17.89
C GLU A 406 7.62 -3.96 16.59
N THR A 407 8.74 -3.40 16.14
CA THR A 407 8.74 -2.58 14.92
C THR A 407 8.44 -3.43 13.68
N TYR A 408 7.35 -3.11 13.01
CA TYR A 408 7.01 -3.71 11.72
C TYR A 408 7.84 -3.07 10.60
N SER A 409 8.43 -3.91 9.75
CA SER A 409 9.22 -3.44 8.60
C SER A 409 8.31 -2.83 7.52
N SER A 410 7.84 -1.58 7.72
CA SER A 410 6.92 -0.87 6.85
C SER A 410 7.60 -0.14 5.68
N ILE A 411 8.88 0.18 5.80
CA ILE A 411 9.63 0.92 4.80
C ILE A 411 9.98 0.00 3.62
N ARG A 412 9.84 0.55 2.42
CA ARG A 412 10.09 -0.17 1.16
C ARG A 412 11.01 0.64 0.24
N ARG A 413 11.76 -0.07 -0.59
CA ARG A 413 12.60 0.47 -1.66
C ARG A 413 11.91 0.34 -3.01
N GLU A 414 12.20 1.26 -3.94
CA GLU A 414 11.68 1.20 -5.32
C GLU A 414 11.83 -0.20 -5.93
N PRO A 415 10.77 -0.78 -6.53
CA PRO A 415 10.84 -2.07 -7.21
C PRO A 415 11.84 -2.07 -8.36
N THR A 416 12.82 -2.99 -8.32
CA THR A 416 13.81 -3.19 -9.38
C THR A 416 13.94 -4.66 -9.75
N ILE A 417 14.45 -4.95 -10.95
CA ILE A 417 14.70 -6.34 -11.38
C ILE A 417 15.63 -7.04 -10.41
N ALA A 418 16.71 -6.39 -9.97
CA ALA A 418 17.67 -6.99 -9.03
C ALA A 418 17.01 -7.35 -7.68
N ARG A 419 16.16 -6.47 -7.14
CA ARG A 419 15.39 -6.72 -5.91
C ARG A 419 14.39 -7.85 -6.10
N ALA A 420 13.66 -7.84 -7.21
CA ALA A 420 12.68 -8.90 -7.50
C ALA A 420 13.34 -10.28 -7.66
N VAL A 421 14.50 -10.36 -8.31
CA VAL A 421 15.30 -11.59 -8.41
C VAL A 421 15.88 -11.98 -7.05
N GLY A 422 16.39 -11.02 -6.29
CA GLY A 422 16.89 -11.26 -4.94
C GLY A 422 15.81 -11.82 -4.00
N ASP A 423 14.61 -11.23 -4.03
CA ASP A 423 13.46 -11.73 -3.24
C ASP A 423 12.96 -13.10 -3.73
N ALA A 424 13.14 -13.42 -5.02
CA ALA A 424 12.83 -14.75 -5.55
C ALA A 424 13.80 -15.83 -5.03
N LEU A 425 15.11 -15.56 -5.03
CA LEU A 425 16.14 -16.56 -4.83
C LEU A 425 16.68 -16.64 -3.39
N LEU A 426 16.70 -15.53 -2.66
CA LEU A 426 17.31 -15.45 -1.33
C LEU A 426 16.32 -15.62 -0.17
N GLY A 427 15.04 -15.84 -0.45
CA GLY A 427 14.01 -16.03 0.58
C GLY A 427 13.62 -14.76 1.32
N SER A 428 13.18 -14.90 2.58
CA SER A 428 12.74 -13.79 3.42
C SER A 428 13.88 -12.82 3.72
N PRO A 429 13.66 -11.51 3.70
CA PRO A 429 14.67 -10.54 4.04
C PRO A 429 15.10 -10.67 5.51
N SER A 430 16.41 -10.51 5.76
CA SER A 430 16.99 -10.56 7.09
C SER A 430 17.96 -9.39 7.29
N ALA A 431 18.26 -9.06 8.55
CA ALA A 431 19.25 -8.04 8.88
C ALA A 431 20.61 -8.37 8.23
N GLY A 432 21.21 -7.36 7.57
CA GLY A 432 22.46 -7.54 6.82
C GLY A 432 22.29 -7.96 5.35
N ARG A 433 21.06 -8.22 4.89
CA ARG A 433 20.81 -8.45 3.46
C ARG A 433 21.07 -7.16 2.65
N PRO A 434 21.85 -7.23 1.54
CA PRO A 434 22.15 -6.04 0.76
C PRO A 434 20.91 -5.33 0.23
N ALA A 435 20.86 -4.01 0.34
CA ALA A 435 19.71 -3.17 -0.07
C ALA A 435 19.28 -3.33 -1.53
N TRP A 436 20.21 -3.73 -2.42
CA TRP A 436 19.93 -3.98 -3.83
C TRP A 436 19.15 -5.27 -4.09
N SER A 437 19.07 -6.17 -3.11
CA SER A 437 18.52 -7.52 -3.27
C SER A 437 17.14 -7.71 -2.65
N SER A 438 16.55 -6.67 -2.01
CA SER A 438 15.19 -6.72 -1.47
C SER A 438 14.48 -5.38 -1.55
N GLU A 439 13.17 -5.42 -1.80
CA GLU A 439 12.29 -4.27 -1.70
C GLU A 439 12.00 -3.88 -0.25
N ILE A 440 12.02 -4.84 0.68
CA ILE A 440 11.76 -4.57 2.09
C ILE A 440 13.03 -4.03 2.75
N ASP A 441 12.91 -2.92 3.47
CA ASP A 441 13.96 -2.44 4.35
C ASP A 441 13.84 -3.08 5.72
N VAL A 442 14.79 -3.93 6.08
CA VAL A 442 14.86 -4.61 7.38
C VAL A 442 16.07 -4.16 8.20
N ASP A 443 16.75 -3.09 7.76
CA ASP A 443 17.89 -2.54 8.48
C ASP A 443 17.40 -1.84 9.75
N PRO A 444 17.79 -2.29 10.96
CA PRO A 444 17.35 -1.64 12.20
C PRO A 444 17.67 -0.15 12.29
N GLU A 445 18.76 0.32 11.66
CA GLU A 445 19.12 1.74 11.64
C GLU A 445 18.11 2.57 10.87
N SER A 446 17.42 1.99 9.86
CA SER A 446 16.33 2.67 9.14
C SER A 446 15.14 3.00 10.04
N TYR A 447 14.93 2.23 11.10
CA TYR A 447 13.78 2.39 12.00
C TYR A 447 14.07 3.21 13.26
N ARG A 448 15.34 3.64 13.42
CA ARG A 448 15.75 4.44 14.58
C ARG A 448 15.80 5.94 14.32
N HIS A 449 16.03 6.34 13.07
CA HIS A 449 16.30 7.71 12.71
C HIS A 449 15.34 8.21 11.64
N ALA A 450 14.91 9.45 11.75
CA ALA A 450 14.14 10.12 10.72
C ALA A 450 14.99 10.25 9.45
N HIS A 451 14.44 9.85 8.29
CA HIS A 451 15.16 9.87 7.02
C HIS A 451 14.22 9.82 5.82
N ARG A 452 14.77 10.11 4.63
CA ARG A 452 14.03 9.98 3.37
C ARG A 452 13.85 8.51 2.98
N ILE A 453 12.66 8.21 2.47
CA ILE A 453 12.28 6.86 2.02
C ILE A 453 11.83 6.86 0.55
N ASP A 454 11.91 5.70 -0.11
CA ASP A 454 11.33 5.53 -1.44
C ASP A 454 9.80 5.43 -1.35
N TRP A 455 9.30 4.54 -0.49
CA TRP A 455 7.88 4.37 -0.19
C TRP A 455 7.68 3.53 1.08
N ALA A 456 6.46 3.52 1.59
CA ALA A 456 6.08 2.71 2.75
C ALA A 456 4.71 2.06 2.51
N THR A 457 4.35 1.08 3.34
CA THR A 457 3.01 0.46 3.31
C THR A 457 1.94 1.50 3.60
N GLY A 458 0.78 1.37 2.94
CA GLY A 458 -0.31 2.34 2.96
C GLY A 458 -1.11 2.44 4.26
N ALA A 459 -0.61 1.85 5.36
CA ALA A 459 -1.35 1.78 6.63
C ALA A 459 -1.53 3.13 7.34
N ALA A 460 -0.53 4.03 7.26
CA ALA A 460 -0.59 5.38 7.83
C ALA A 460 0.33 6.34 7.05
N LEU A 461 -0.24 7.34 6.39
CA LEU A 461 0.47 8.29 5.53
C LEU A 461 -0.04 9.70 5.78
N LEU A 462 0.80 10.59 6.34
CA LEU A 462 0.49 12.02 6.39
C LEU A 462 0.97 12.68 5.10
N ILE A 463 0.09 13.30 4.35
CA ILE A 463 0.30 13.85 3.01
C ILE A 463 0.03 15.35 3.05
N HIS A 464 0.99 16.18 2.61
CA HIS A 464 0.78 17.61 2.49
C HIS A 464 -0.31 17.92 1.43
N ARG A 465 -1.19 18.90 1.70
CA ARG A 465 -2.29 19.25 0.79
C ARG A 465 -1.86 19.52 -0.65
N ASP A 466 -0.71 20.17 -0.85
CA ASP A 466 -0.21 20.52 -2.19
C ASP A 466 0.24 19.30 -2.99
N VAL A 467 0.64 18.22 -2.33
CA VAL A 467 0.93 16.95 -2.99
C VAL A 467 -0.34 16.42 -3.64
N VAL A 468 -1.45 16.34 -2.88
CA VAL A 468 -2.73 15.83 -3.41
C VAL A 468 -3.22 16.72 -4.56
N ARG A 469 -3.09 18.04 -4.43
CA ARG A 469 -3.47 18.99 -5.48
C ARG A 469 -2.64 18.83 -6.76
N THR A 470 -1.33 18.53 -6.61
CA THR A 470 -0.40 18.43 -7.73
C THR A 470 -0.48 17.09 -8.45
N ILE A 471 -0.52 15.97 -7.71
CA ILE A 471 -0.46 14.63 -8.30
C ILE A 471 -1.85 14.03 -8.58
N GLY A 472 -2.90 14.61 -8.01
CA GLY A 472 -4.30 14.20 -8.20
C GLY A 472 -4.65 12.86 -7.54
N ASP A 473 -5.71 12.25 -8.03
CA ASP A 473 -6.32 11.05 -7.48
C ASP A 473 -5.37 9.84 -7.43
N TRP A 474 -5.61 8.95 -6.50
CA TRP A 474 -5.01 7.61 -6.45
C TRP A 474 -5.45 6.79 -7.66
N ASP A 475 -4.56 5.96 -8.19
CA ASP A 475 -4.84 5.18 -9.40
C ASP A 475 -5.74 3.98 -9.09
N THR A 476 -7.02 4.08 -9.41
CA THR A 476 -8.04 3.06 -9.15
C THR A 476 -7.88 1.77 -9.95
N ARG A 477 -6.91 1.70 -10.89
CA ARG A 477 -6.54 0.43 -11.55
C ARG A 477 -5.89 -0.56 -10.58
N PHE A 478 -5.32 -0.04 -9.48
CA PHE A 478 -4.90 -0.82 -8.33
C PHE A 478 -6.08 -0.90 -7.36
N PHE A 479 -6.76 -2.02 -7.35
CA PHE A 479 -7.89 -2.25 -6.46
C PHE A 479 -7.43 -2.34 -4.99
N LEU A 480 -6.35 -3.07 -4.76
CA LEU A 480 -5.64 -3.25 -3.50
C LEU A 480 -4.20 -3.69 -3.82
N TYR A 481 -3.21 -3.22 -3.07
CA TYR A 481 -1.77 -3.41 -3.26
C TYR A 481 -1.19 -2.67 -4.48
N SER A 482 -0.05 -2.06 -4.29
CA SER A 482 0.72 -1.21 -5.23
C SER A 482 0.09 0.16 -5.55
N GLU A 483 -1.07 0.51 -5.03
CA GLU A 483 -1.61 1.87 -5.11
C GLU A 483 -0.71 2.86 -4.37
N GLU A 484 -0.20 2.49 -3.19
CA GLU A 484 0.75 3.28 -2.44
C GLU A 484 2.11 3.35 -3.16
N THR A 485 2.59 2.26 -3.73
CA THR A 485 3.83 2.25 -4.52
C THR A 485 3.75 3.23 -5.69
N ASP A 486 2.61 3.23 -6.40
CA ASP A 486 2.31 4.19 -7.49
C ASP A 486 2.20 5.63 -6.99
N PHE A 487 1.53 5.82 -5.85
CA PHE A 487 1.36 7.14 -5.24
C PHE A 487 2.72 7.75 -4.89
N PHE A 488 3.55 7.05 -4.12
CA PHE A 488 4.89 7.51 -3.74
C PHE A 488 5.79 7.73 -4.97
N ARG A 489 5.64 6.93 -6.02
CA ARG A 489 6.38 7.16 -7.26
C ARG A 489 5.99 8.49 -7.89
N ARG A 490 4.69 8.80 -7.99
CA ARG A 490 4.20 10.07 -8.53
C ARG A 490 4.59 11.26 -7.65
N VAL A 491 4.63 11.09 -6.33
CA VAL A 491 5.16 12.08 -5.37
C VAL A 491 6.60 12.44 -5.73
N ARG A 492 7.47 11.45 -5.89
CA ARG A 492 8.88 11.67 -6.25
C ARG A 492 9.04 12.25 -7.66
N ASP A 493 8.27 11.76 -8.63
CA ASP A 493 8.31 12.27 -10.02
C ASP A 493 7.86 13.72 -10.12
N ALA A 494 7.01 14.19 -9.19
CA ALA A 494 6.60 15.58 -9.03
C ALA A 494 7.61 16.45 -8.22
N GLY A 495 8.71 15.86 -7.75
CA GLY A 495 9.77 16.58 -7.02
C GLY A 495 9.57 16.65 -5.50
N PHE A 496 8.51 16.07 -4.95
CA PHE A 496 8.31 16.02 -3.50
C PHE A 496 9.11 14.88 -2.86
N THR A 497 9.32 14.98 -1.55
CA THR A 497 10.05 13.97 -0.76
C THR A 497 9.12 13.24 0.18
N ALA A 498 9.47 12.00 0.50
CA ALA A 498 8.81 11.20 1.53
C ALA A 498 9.78 10.91 2.66
N TRP A 499 9.33 11.03 3.91
CA TRP A 499 10.12 10.87 5.11
C TRP A 499 9.50 9.86 6.07
N TYR A 500 10.35 9.16 6.79
CA TYR A 500 10.00 8.33 7.92
C TYR A 500 10.29 9.07 9.23
N GLU A 501 9.35 8.98 10.20
CA GLU A 501 9.46 9.57 11.53
C GLU A 501 9.33 8.50 12.62
N PRO A 502 10.42 8.14 13.33
CA PRO A 502 10.42 7.09 14.33
C PRO A 502 9.70 7.46 15.62
N ASP A 503 9.57 8.75 15.92
CA ASP A 503 8.92 9.22 17.15
C ASP A 503 7.40 9.26 17.03
N ALA A 504 6.88 9.30 15.81
CA ALA A 504 5.47 9.11 15.55
C ALA A 504 5.15 7.62 15.49
N ARG A 505 4.41 7.10 16.44
CA ARG A 505 4.14 5.66 16.58
C ARG A 505 2.67 5.36 16.38
N VAL A 506 2.41 4.31 15.62
CA VAL A 506 1.07 3.74 15.46
C VAL A 506 1.15 2.22 15.64
N ARG A 507 0.13 1.62 16.25
CA ARG A 507 0.01 0.18 16.36
C ARG A 507 -0.93 -0.34 15.26
N HIS A 508 -0.56 -1.43 14.62
CA HIS A 508 -1.31 -2.07 13.54
C HIS A 508 -1.63 -3.51 13.91
N ASP A 509 -2.86 -3.76 14.27
CA ASP A 509 -3.33 -5.12 14.57
C ASP A 509 -3.53 -5.86 13.23
N GLN A 510 -2.48 -6.55 12.77
CA GLN A 510 -2.46 -7.28 11.50
C GLN A 510 -3.51 -8.40 11.45
N GLY A 511 -4.77 -8.08 11.18
CA GLY A 511 -5.86 -9.05 11.18
C GLY A 511 -6.77 -9.04 9.95
N GLY A 512 -6.74 -8.00 9.15
CA GLY A 512 -7.85 -7.70 8.24
C GLY A 512 -7.79 -8.26 6.83
N SER A 513 -6.68 -8.24 6.15
CA SER A 513 -6.59 -8.76 4.77
C SER A 513 -6.09 -10.19 4.79
N GLY A 514 -6.98 -11.14 5.05
CA GLY A 514 -6.69 -12.56 4.97
C GLY A 514 -5.95 -12.91 3.68
N SER A 515 -4.94 -13.78 3.77
CA SER A 515 -4.10 -14.24 2.67
C SER A 515 -4.85 -15.16 1.69
N SER A 516 -5.92 -14.66 1.07
CA SER A 516 -6.61 -15.45 0.04
C SER A 516 -5.70 -15.58 -1.19
N THR A 517 -5.78 -16.72 -1.86
CA THR A 517 -5.03 -16.96 -3.11
C THR A 517 -5.33 -15.89 -4.19
N GLU A 518 -6.56 -15.33 -4.17
CA GLU A 518 -6.96 -14.25 -5.09
C GLU A 518 -6.21 -12.96 -4.79
N LEU A 519 -6.02 -12.61 -3.52
CA LEU A 519 -5.28 -11.42 -3.08
C LEU A 519 -3.77 -11.55 -3.33
N LEU A 520 -3.19 -12.74 -3.12
CA LEU A 520 -1.80 -13.02 -3.52
C LEU A 520 -1.59 -12.84 -5.02
N SER A 521 -2.52 -13.36 -5.83
CA SER A 521 -2.47 -13.21 -7.27
C SER A 521 -2.62 -11.75 -7.70
N LEU A 522 -3.50 -10.99 -7.04
CA LEU A 522 -3.68 -9.56 -7.28
C LEU A 522 -2.40 -8.77 -6.95
N MET A 523 -1.78 -9.04 -5.80
CA MET A 523 -0.53 -8.40 -5.39
C MET A 523 0.59 -8.65 -6.41
N ALA A 524 0.79 -9.89 -6.85
CA ALA A 524 1.80 -10.24 -7.83
C ALA A 524 1.53 -9.57 -9.20
N VAL A 525 0.28 -9.55 -9.65
CA VAL A 525 -0.12 -8.88 -10.90
C VAL A 525 0.03 -7.37 -10.80
N ASN A 526 -0.33 -6.75 -9.67
CA ASN A 526 -0.22 -5.31 -9.48
C ASN A 526 1.24 -4.83 -9.44
N ARG A 527 2.16 -5.61 -8.88
CA ARG A 527 3.62 -5.34 -9.01
C ARG A 527 4.04 -5.25 -10.48
N VAL A 528 3.55 -6.16 -11.33
CA VAL A 528 3.83 -6.12 -12.79
C VAL A 528 3.13 -4.93 -13.45
N ARG A 529 1.86 -4.64 -13.09
CA ARG A 529 1.13 -3.45 -13.61
C ARG A 529 1.83 -2.15 -13.26
N TYR A 530 2.32 -2.01 -12.04
CA TYR A 530 3.10 -0.86 -11.60
C TYR A 530 4.33 -0.64 -12.48
N VAL A 531 5.14 -1.68 -12.68
CA VAL A 531 6.35 -1.56 -13.50
C VAL A 531 5.99 -1.29 -14.98
N ARG A 532 4.94 -1.88 -15.51
CA ARG A 532 4.45 -1.57 -16.87
C ARG A 532 3.98 -0.13 -17.05
N LYS A 533 3.46 0.49 -15.99
CA LYS A 533 3.05 1.90 -16.01
C LYS A 533 4.24 2.85 -16.07
N HIS A 534 5.32 2.54 -15.34
CA HIS A 534 6.41 3.49 -15.08
C HIS A 534 7.72 3.17 -15.79
N ARG A 535 7.85 2.03 -16.50
CA ARG A 535 9.09 1.57 -17.11
C ARG A 535 8.89 1.13 -18.56
N PRO A 536 9.93 1.20 -19.40
CA PRO A 536 9.86 0.69 -20.78
C PRO A 536 9.50 -0.79 -20.87
N ALA A 537 8.91 -1.21 -21.99
CA ALA A 537 8.40 -2.58 -22.19
C ALA A 537 9.44 -3.68 -21.95
N ALA A 538 10.69 -3.49 -22.43
CA ALA A 538 11.76 -4.47 -22.22
C ALA A 538 12.08 -4.68 -20.74
N TYR A 539 12.18 -3.59 -19.96
CA TYR A 539 12.39 -3.65 -18.52
C TYR A 539 11.21 -4.33 -17.82
N SER A 540 9.99 -3.99 -18.21
CA SER A 540 8.76 -4.56 -17.65
C SER A 540 8.64 -6.05 -17.92
N SER A 541 9.09 -6.52 -19.09
CA SER A 541 9.13 -7.95 -19.42
C SER A 541 10.15 -8.69 -18.57
N ALA A 542 11.34 -8.12 -18.34
CA ALA A 542 12.35 -8.70 -17.47
C ALA A 542 11.90 -8.75 -16.01
N PHE A 543 11.25 -7.69 -15.53
CA PHE A 543 10.66 -7.67 -14.18
C PHE A 543 9.53 -8.70 -14.04
N HIS A 544 8.66 -8.83 -15.04
CA HIS A 544 7.63 -9.88 -15.04
C HIS A 544 8.23 -11.28 -14.98
N ALA A 545 9.33 -11.54 -15.70
CA ALA A 545 10.05 -12.79 -15.61
C ALA A 545 10.62 -13.04 -14.19
N ALA A 546 11.10 -12.00 -13.50
CA ALA A 546 11.56 -12.12 -12.10
C ALA A 546 10.40 -12.44 -11.14
N VAL A 547 9.21 -11.84 -11.34
CA VAL A 547 8.01 -12.17 -10.55
C VAL A 547 7.54 -13.60 -10.85
N LEU A 548 7.57 -14.05 -12.11
CA LEU A 548 7.30 -15.45 -12.46
C LEU A 548 8.27 -16.42 -11.79
N LEU A 549 9.55 -16.06 -11.74
CA LEU A 549 10.59 -16.86 -11.03
C LEU A 549 10.26 -16.95 -9.54
N HIS A 550 9.84 -15.84 -8.91
CA HIS A 550 9.45 -15.82 -7.49
C HIS A 550 8.34 -16.84 -7.19
N GLU A 551 7.29 -16.86 -8.00
CA GLU A 551 6.16 -17.77 -7.85
C GLU A 551 6.53 -19.21 -8.22
N ALA A 552 7.38 -19.39 -9.22
CA ALA A 552 7.82 -20.71 -9.67
C ALA A 552 8.67 -21.43 -8.60
N VAL A 553 9.63 -20.74 -7.98
CA VAL A 553 10.45 -21.30 -6.89
C VAL A 553 9.60 -21.73 -5.69
N ARG A 554 8.45 -21.05 -5.45
CA ARG A 554 7.51 -21.34 -4.34
C ARG A 554 6.32 -22.18 -4.76
N SER A 555 6.30 -22.75 -5.96
CA SER A 555 5.15 -23.47 -6.52
C SER A 555 4.83 -24.80 -5.80
N TYR A 556 5.64 -25.22 -4.83
CA TYR A 556 5.27 -26.26 -3.87
C TYR A 556 4.03 -25.88 -3.05
N ASP A 557 3.82 -24.58 -2.78
CA ASP A 557 2.61 -24.05 -2.15
C ASP A 557 1.48 -23.91 -3.20
N PRO A 558 0.25 -24.39 -2.90
CA PRO A 558 -0.90 -24.27 -3.81
C PRO A 558 -1.25 -22.83 -4.19
N ALA A 559 -1.09 -21.87 -3.29
CA ALA A 559 -1.40 -20.46 -3.52
C ALA A 559 -0.42 -19.83 -4.54
N HIS A 560 0.89 -20.05 -4.36
CA HIS A 560 1.93 -19.63 -5.30
C HIS A 560 1.77 -20.29 -6.67
N ARG A 561 1.36 -21.55 -6.70
CA ARG A 561 1.08 -22.28 -7.95
C ARG A 561 -0.12 -21.71 -8.71
N ALA A 562 -1.15 -21.29 -8.00
CA ALA A 562 -2.31 -20.63 -8.59
C ALA A 562 -1.94 -19.22 -9.10
N THR A 563 -1.16 -18.46 -8.33
CA THR A 563 -0.64 -17.14 -8.72
C THR A 563 0.24 -17.24 -9.97
N LEU A 564 1.13 -18.24 -10.05
CA LEU A 564 1.94 -18.48 -11.24
C LEU A 564 1.09 -18.70 -12.50
N ARG A 565 -0.01 -19.45 -12.39
CA ARG A 565 -0.95 -19.63 -13.53
C ARG A 565 -1.60 -18.33 -13.94
N VAL A 566 -2.06 -17.52 -12.98
CA VAL A 566 -2.65 -16.21 -13.25
C VAL A 566 -1.65 -15.30 -13.96
N LEU A 567 -0.39 -15.26 -13.52
CA LEU A 567 0.66 -14.46 -14.15
C LEU A 567 0.97 -14.89 -15.59
N LEU A 568 0.91 -16.20 -15.88
CA LEU A 568 1.11 -16.74 -17.23
C LEU A 568 -0.09 -16.48 -18.16
N GLU A 569 -1.31 -16.46 -17.62
CA GLU A 569 -2.55 -16.27 -18.36
C GLU A 569 -3.03 -14.81 -18.28
N GLN A 570 -2.35 -13.89 -18.97
CA GLN A 570 -2.69 -12.44 -18.91
C GLN A 570 -4.19 -12.11 -19.14
N PRO A 571 -4.96 -12.81 -19.99
CA PRO A 571 -6.40 -12.58 -20.09
C PRO A 571 -7.16 -12.80 -18.77
N SER A 572 -6.64 -13.63 -17.84
CA SER A 572 -7.24 -13.86 -16.53
C SER A 572 -7.10 -12.68 -15.57
N TRP A 573 -6.19 -11.74 -15.86
CA TRP A 573 -6.00 -10.53 -15.05
C TRP A 573 -7.24 -9.62 -14.99
N GLY A 574 -8.09 -9.68 -16.01
CA GLY A 574 -9.39 -8.99 -16.04
C GLY A 574 -10.42 -9.55 -15.07
N GLN A 575 -10.19 -10.76 -14.54
CA GLN A 575 -11.07 -11.43 -13.57
C GLN A 575 -10.68 -11.15 -12.11
N LEU A 576 -9.49 -10.56 -11.88
CA LEU A 576 -9.07 -10.14 -10.55
C LEU A 576 -9.90 -8.95 -10.07
N PRO A 577 -10.04 -8.77 -8.75
CA PRO A 577 -10.74 -7.61 -8.18
C PRO A 577 -10.21 -6.29 -8.76
N ARG A 578 -11.12 -5.40 -9.12
CA ARG A 578 -10.82 -4.08 -9.67
C ARG A 578 -11.89 -3.09 -9.25
N ALA A 579 -11.51 -1.82 -9.14
CA ALA A 579 -12.47 -0.76 -8.82
C ALA A 579 -13.56 -0.69 -9.88
N SER A 580 -14.82 -0.74 -9.45
CA SER A 580 -15.98 -0.47 -10.29
C SER A 580 -16.43 0.97 -10.00
N ARG A 581 -16.59 1.78 -11.06
CA ARG A 581 -17.14 3.13 -10.92
C ARG A 581 -18.65 3.03 -10.83
N TRP A 582 -19.18 3.24 -9.62
CA TRP A 582 -20.61 3.31 -9.42
C TRP A 582 -21.00 4.75 -9.09
N PRO A 583 -22.10 5.26 -9.66
CA PRO A 583 -22.65 6.52 -9.22
C PRO A 583 -23.17 6.36 -7.79
N VAL A 584 -22.67 7.18 -6.87
CA VAL A 584 -23.19 7.26 -5.50
C VAL A 584 -24.62 7.80 -5.60
N ALA A 585 -25.61 6.99 -5.26
CA ALA A 585 -26.98 7.47 -5.16
C ALA A 585 -27.12 8.36 -3.90
N PRO A 586 -27.78 9.52 -3.99
CA PRO A 586 -28.05 10.32 -2.81
C PRO A 586 -28.90 9.53 -1.81
N ALA A 587 -28.68 9.76 -0.51
CA ALA A 587 -29.45 9.13 0.55
C ALA A 587 -30.94 9.47 0.38
N LEU A 588 -31.75 8.49 -0.02
CA LEU A 588 -33.20 8.63 -0.15
C LEU A 588 -33.83 7.84 0.99
N ASN A 589 -34.83 8.48 1.67
CA ASN A 589 -35.68 7.83 2.68
C ASN A 589 -36.67 6.81 2.08
N ARG A 590 -36.37 6.22 0.91
CA ARG A 590 -37.21 5.23 0.21
C ARG A 590 -36.36 4.13 -0.38
N PRO A 591 -36.90 2.88 -0.47
CA PRO A 591 -36.21 1.80 -1.18
C PRO A 591 -35.86 2.22 -2.60
N VAL A 592 -34.57 1.97 -3.01
CA VAL A 592 -34.10 2.30 -4.36
C VAL A 592 -34.42 1.20 -5.38
N ALA A 593 -34.89 0.04 -4.92
CA ALA A 593 -35.31 -1.08 -5.75
C ALA A 593 -36.17 -2.06 -4.96
N SER A 594 -37.02 -2.83 -5.65
CA SER A 594 -37.64 -4.04 -5.11
C SER A 594 -36.90 -5.28 -5.61
N VAL A 595 -36.50 -6.18 -4.71
CA VAL A 595 -35.84 -7.46 -5.01
C VAL A 595 -36.87 -8.58 -4.86
N ILE A 596 -37.19 -9.25 -5.94
CA ILE A 596 -38.20 -10.32 -6.01
C ILE A 596 -37.48 -11.66 -6.14
N ILE A 597 -37.74 -12.58 -5.19
CA ILE A 597 -37.05 -13.88 -5.11
C ILE A 597 -38.10 -15.02 -5.21
N PRO A 598 -38.31 -15.62 -6.39
CA PRO A 598 -39.11 -16.81 -6.51
C PRO A 598 -38.39 -18.01 -5.87
N ALA A 599 -39.06 -18.69 -4.93
CA ALA A 599 -38.49 -19.82 -4.21
C ALA A 599 -39.42 -21.04 -4.22
N HIS A 600 -38.87 -22.21 -4.55
CA HIS A 600 -39.60 -23.49 -4.49
C HIS A 600 -38.74 -24.55 -3.84
N ASN A 601 -38.99 -24.89 -2.58
CA ASN A 601 -38.25 -25.84 -1.77
C ASN A 601 -36.74 -25.56 -1.73
N GLU A 602 -36.34 -24.37 -1.31
CA GLU A 602 -35.00 -23.83 -1.30
C GLU A 602 -34.39 -23.69 0.14
N GLN A 603 -34.88 -24.49 1.10
CA GLN A 603 -34.44 -24.46 2.49
C GLN A 603 -32.92 -24.53 2.68
N ALA A 604 -32.21 -25.26 1.79
CA ALA A 604 -30.76 -25.43 1.88
C ALA A 604 -29.95 -24.17 1.48
N VAL A 605 -30.55 -23.25 0.72
CA VAL A 605 -29.82 -22.14 0.07
C VAL A 605 -30.40 -20.75 0.35
N ILE A 606 -31.73 -20.64 0.58
CA ILE A 606 -32.40 -19.35 0.72
C ILE A 606 -31.80 -18.46 1.82
N ALA A 607 -31.38 -19.04 2.96
CA ALA A 607 -30.76 -18.27 4.02
C ALA A 607 -29.44 -17.59 3.59
N ARG A 608 -28.68 -18.24 2.70
CA ARG A 608 -27.44 -17.69 2.17
C ARG A 608 -27.70 -16.51 1.23
N THR A 609 -28.67 -16.64 0.34
CA THR A 609 -29.11 -15.57 -0.56
C THR A 609 -29.62 -14.36 0.24
N LEU A 610 -30.49 -14.59 1.24
CA LEU A 610 -31.03 -13.52 2.06
C LEU A 610 -29.97 -12.82 2.90
N ARG A 611 -28.98 -13.55 3.46
CA ARG A 611 -27.88 -12.91 4.18
C ARG A 611 -27.07 -11.97 3.28
N SER A 612 -26.93 -12.29 2.00
CA SER A 612 -26.15 -11.44 1.08
C SER A 612 -26.83 -10.09 0.79
N ILE A 613 -28.15 -9.98 0.97
CA ILE A 613 -28.92 -8.75 0.70
C ILE A 613 -29.52 -8.13 1.96
N ALA A 614 -29.43 -8.82 3.12
CA ALA A 614 -29.95 -8.35 4.39
C ALA A 614 -29.51 -6.90 4.74
N PRO A 615 -28.26 -6.50 4.51
CA PRO A 615 -27.81 -5.13 4.79
C PRO A 615 -28.64 -4.06 4.09
N LEU A 616 -29.07 -4.30 2.83
CA LEU A 616 -29.94 -3.35 2.11
C LEU A 616 -31.37 -3.34 2.63
N ALA A 617 -31.88 -4.52 3.01
CA ALA A 617 -33.24 -4.65 3.58
C ALA A 617 -33.31 -3.95 4.96
N ASP A 618 -32.30 -4.20 5.81
CA ASP A 618 -32.20 -3.66 7.17
C ASP A 618 -32.03 -2.13 7.15
N ALA A 619 -31.25 -1.62 6.21
CA ALA A 619 -31.11 -0.18 5.97
C ALA A 619 -32.35 0.47 5.30
N GLY A 620 -33.37 -0.31 4.94
CA GLY A 620 -34.56 0.19 4.23
C GLY A 620 -34.26 0.66 2.79
N ARG A 621 -33.10 0.30 2.24
CA ARG A 621 -32.67 0.71 0.88
C ARG A 621 -33.19 -0.19 -0.22
N ALA A 622 -33.56 -1.43 0.09
CA ALA A 622 -34.24 -2.32 -0.81
C ALA A 622 -35.46 -2.94 -0.16
N GLU A 623 -36.53 -3.06 -0.92
CA GLU A 623 -37.70 -3.87 -0.54
C GLU A 623 -37.44 -5.31 -0.99
N VAL A 624 -37.46 -6.28 -0.07
CA VAL A 624 -37.15 -7.69 -0.37
C VAL A 624 -38.42 -8.52 -0.23
N ILE A 625 -38.79 -9.19 -1.32
CA ILE A 625 -39.99 -10.02 -1.42
C ILE A 625 -39.61 -11.44 -1.82
N VAL A 626 -39.82 -12.40 -0.94
CA VAL A 626 -39.65 -13.83 -1.22
C VAL A 626 -41.01 -14.43 -1.53
N VAL A 627 -41.16 -15.03 -2.70
CA VAL A 627 -42.39 -15.68 -3.10
C VAL A 627 -42.19 -17.18 -3.10
N CYS A 628 -42.64 -17.82 -2.03
CA CYS A 628 -42.64 -19.28 -1.86
C CYS A 628 -43.77 -19.91 -2.66
N ASN A 629 -43.48 -20.65 -3.74
CA ASN A 629 -44.46 -21.20 -4.63
C ASN A 629 -44.49 -22.74 -4.49
N GLY A 630 -45.58 -23.29 -3.94
CA GLY A 630 -45.76 -24.71 -3.73
C GLY A 630 -44.65 -25.35 -2.87
N CYS A 631 -44.12 -24.62 -1.90
CA CYS A 631 -43.09 -25.15 -1.01
C CYS A 631 -43.64 -26.18 -0.03
N THR A 632 -42.93 -27.28 0.14
CA THR A 632 -43.22 -28.36 1.09
C THR A 632 -42.15 -28.53 2.16
N ASP A 633 -41.11 -27.69 2.15
CA ASP A 633 -39.98 -27.66 3.09
C ASP A 633 -39.99 -26.37 3.91
N ALA A 634 -38.94 -26.15 4.73
CA ALA A 634 -38.84 -25.01 5.63
C ALA A 634 -38.49 -23.67 4.94
N THR A 635 -38.55 -23.55 3.59
CA THR A 635 -38.13 -22.34 2.85
C THR A 635 -38.83 -21.08 3.37
N ALA A 636 -40.18 -21.13 3.54
CA ALA A 636 -40.95 -19.97 3.98
C ALA A 636 -40.64 -19.59 5.45
N GLU A 637 -40.45 -20.58 6.32
CA GLU A 637 -40.06 -20.39 7.71
C GLU A 637 -38.71 -19.69 7.83
N ILE A 638 -37.71 -20.20 7.09
CA ILE A 638 -36.35 -19.60 7.05
C ILE A 638 -36.41 -18.16 6.52
N ALA A 639 -37.17 -17.88 5.48
CA ALA A 639 -37.27 -16.53 4.92
C ALA A 639 -37.95 -15.55 5.89
N ARG A 640 -38.96 -15.98 6.68
CA ARG A 640 -39.59 -15.16 7.72
C ARG A 640 -38.65 -14.83 8.88
N GLY A 641 -37.60 -15.61 9.08
CA GLY A 641 -36.58 -15.33 10.10
C GLY A 641 -35.71 -14.09 9.80
N PHE A 642 -35.81 -13.51 8.59
CA PHE A 642 -35.08 -12.28 8.25
C PHE A 642 -35.95 -11.04 8.46
N ALA A 643 -35.47 -10.10 9.25
CA ALA A 643 -36.13 -8.82 9.45
C ALA A 643 -36.32 -8.11 8.10
N ARG A 644 -37.46 -7.42 7.95
CA ARG A 644 -37.78 -6.63 6.72
C ARG A 644 -37.86 -7.43 5.40
N VAL A 645 -37.95 -8.75 5.46
CA VAL A 645 -38.24 -9.60 4.29
C VAL A 645 -39.74 -9.92 4.29
N ARG A 646 -40.39 -9.56 3.20
CA ARG A 646 -41.81 -9.88 2.96
C ARG A 646 -41.92 -11.26 2.31
N VAL A 647 -42.67 -12.18 2.93
CA VAL A 647 -42.83 -13.54 2.41
C VAL A 647 -44.28 -13.73 1.90
N LEU A 648 -44.40 -14.14 0.65
CA LEU A 648 -45.67 -14.55 0.03
C LEU A 648 -45.67 -16.05 -0.20
N GLU A 649 -46.78 -16.70 -0.06
CA GLU A 649 -46.94 -18.13 -0.35
C GLU A 649 -48.01 -18.38 -1.40
N LEU A 650 -47.68 -19.15 -2.42
CA LEU A 650 -48.56 -19.58 -3.49
C LEU A 650 -48.72 -21.10 -3.43
N PRO A 651 -49.94 -21.62 -3.68
CA PRO A 651 -50.19 -23.08 -3.55
C PRO A 651 -49.60 -23.90 -4.67
N VAL A 652 -49.32 -23.31 -5.83
CA VAL A 652 -48.90 -24.05 -7.06
C VAL A 652 -47.45 -23.73 -7.40
N PRO A 653 -46.59 -24.71 -7.71
CA PRO A 653 -45.20 -24.49 -8.10
C PRO A 653 -45.12 -23.96 -9.54
N SER A 654 -44.98 -22.62 -9.66
CA SER A 654 -44.75 -21.94 -10.94
C SER A 654 -43.85 -20.73 -10.71
N LYS A 655 -42.70 -20.68 -11.38
CA LYS A 655 -41.71 -19.57 -11.27
C LYS A 655 -42.37 -18.27 -11.76
N THR A 656 -43.03 -18.30 -12.89
CA THR A 656 -43.66 -17.11 -13.48
C THR A 656 -44.83 -16.60 -12.67
N ALA A 657 -45.61 -17.50 -12.05
CA ALA A 657 -46.63 -17.10 -11.09
C ALA A 657 -46.03 -16.40 -9.86
N ALA A 658 -44.87 -16.90 -9.39
CA ALA A 658 -44.16 -16.26 -8.27
C ALA A 658 -43.60 -14.89 -8.66
N LEU A 659 -43.00 -14.72 -9.85
CA LEU A 659 -42.55 -13.45 -10.37
C LEU A 659 -43.72 -12.45 -10.49
N ASN A 660 -44.83 -12.83 -11.04
CA ASN A 660 -46.03 -12.00 -11.18
C ASN A 660 -46.62 -11.61 -9.83
N ALA A 661 -46.68 -12.51 -8.84
CA ALA A 661 -47.15 -12.18 -7.50
C ALA A 661 -46.19 -11.23 -6.75
N GLY A 662 -44.88 -11.41 -6.97
CA GLY A 662 -43.85 -10.51 -6.48
C GLY A 662 -43.98 -9.11 -7.09
N ASP A 663 -44.27 -9.01 -8.39
CA ASP A 663 -44.52 -7.74 -9.08
C ASP A 663 -45.76 -7.02 -8.55
N GLU A 664 -46.86 -7.73 -8.32
CA GLU A 664 -48.08 -7.18 -7.74
C GLU A 664 -47.84 -6.65 -6.32
N ALA A 665 -46.90 -7.27 -5.58
CA ALA A 665 -46.63 -6.87 -4.19
C ALA A 665 -45.56 -5.78 -4.05
N ALA A 666 -44.76 -5.56 -5.10
CA ALA A 666 -43.62 -4.64 -5.07
C ALA A 666 -44.03 -3.18 -5.19
N GLY A 667 -43.55 -2.35 -4.27
CA GLY A 667 -43.87 -0.91 -4.18
C GLY A 667 -42.83 0.03 -4.81
N SER A 668 -41.65 -0.49 -5.25
CA SER A 668 -40.55 0.34 -5.75
C SER A 668 -40.07 -0.09 -7.12
N TRP A 669 -39.49 0.85 -7.87
CA TRP A 669 -38.78 0.62 -9.14
C TRP A 669 -37.35 1.13 -9.03
N PRO A 670 -36.38 0.50 -9.74
CA PRO A 670 -36.49 -0.70 -10.60
C PRO A 670 -36.77 -1.99 -9.80
N ARG A 671 -37.19 -3.04 -10.49
CA ARG A 671 -37.39 -4.38 -9.93
C ARG A 671 -36.29 -5.30 -10.34
N LEU A 672 -35.64 -5.94 -9.36
CA LEU A 672 -34.59 -6.94 -9.56
C LEU A 672 -35.18 -8.33 -9.26
N TYR A 673 -35.09 -9.22 -10.22
CA TYR A 673 -35.50 -10.63 -10.12
C TYR A 673 -34.29 -11.47 -9.82
N LEU A 674 -34.25 -12.16 -8.69
CA LEU A 674 -33.11 -12.87 -8.15
C LEU A 674 -33.47 -14.34 -7.87
N ASP A 675 -32.74 -15.28 -8.44
CA ASP A 675 -32.94 -16.70 -8.13
C ASP A 675 -32.55 -17.00 -6.67
N ALA A 676 -33.29 -17.91 -6.02
CA ALA A 676 -33.20 -18.19 -4.59
C ALA A 676 -31.86 -18.81 -4.14
N ASP A 677 -31.01 -19.26 -5.06
CA ASP A 677 -29.71 -19.88 -4.82
C ASP A 677 -28.52 -18.98 -5.19
N ILE A 678 -28.78 -17.72 -5.52
CA ILE A 678 -27.79 -16.74 -5.97
C ILE A 678 -27.36 -15.83 -4.83
N GLU A 679 -26.05 -15.69 -4.67
CA GLU A 679 -25.42 -14.72 -3.78
C GLU A 679 -25.04 -13.48 -4.59
N ILE A 680 -25.61 -12.33 -4.22
CA ILE A 680 -25.36 -11.06 -4.88
C ILE A 680 -24.87 -10.03 -3.88
N HIS A 681 -23.81 -9.28 -4.22
CA HIS A 681 -23.33 -8.21 -3.37
C HIS A 681 -24.34 -7.04 -3.33
N PRO A 682 -24.64 -6.44 -2.16
CA PRO A 682 -25.54 -5.29 -2.04
C PRO A 682 -25.25 -4.16 -3.04
N GLY A 683 -24.00 -3.81 -3.22
CA GLY A 683 -23.59 -2.81 -4.18
C GLY A 683 -23.89 -3.13 -5.63
N ALA A 684 -23.95 -4.41 -6.02
CA ALA A 684 -24.37 -4.80 -7.37
C ALA A 684 -25.84 -4.46 -7.63
N ILE A 685 -26.68 -4.61 -6.62
CA ILE A 685 -28.10 -4.19 -6.68
C ILE A 685 -28.21 -2.67 -6.85
N LEU A 686 -27.46 -1.92 -6.04
CA LEU A 686 -27.45 -0.45 -6.12
C LEU A 686 -26.92 0.06 -7.46
N ALA A 687 -25.89 -0.55 -8.00
CA ALA A 687 -25.31 -0.19 -9.29
C ALA A 687 -26.28 -0.46 -10.45
N VAL A 688 -26.95 -1.61 -10.43
CA VAL A 688 -27.96 -1.98 -11.43
C VAL A 688 -29.17 -1.02 -11.34
N ALA A 689 -29.60 -0.67 -10.12
CA ALA A 689 -30.67 0.29 -9.92
C ALA A 689 -30.30 1.69 -10.45
N ALA A 690 -29.07 2.14 -10.18
CA ALA A 690 -28.54 3.42 -10.68
C ALA A 690 -28.42 3.46 -12.21
N GLU A 691 -28.02 2.35 -12.86
CA GLU A 691 -27.97 2.27 -14.33
C GLU A 691 -29.36 2.35 -14.96
N LEU A 692 -30.34 1.69 -14.36
CA LEU A 692 -31.75 1.72 -14.81
C LEU A 692 -32.44 3.07 -14.57
N ALA A 693 -31.91 3.91 -13.70
CA ALA A 693 -32.34 5.30 -13.51
C ALA A 693 -31.85 6.24 -14.63
N ARG A 694 -30.92 5.79 -15.50
CA ARG A 694 -30.43 6.59 -16.64
C ARG A 694 -31.37 6.46 -17.84
N ASP A 695 -31.49 7.56 -18.57
CA ASP A 695 -32.28 7.55 -19.80
C ASP A 695 -31.76 6.52 -20.82
N GLY A 696 -32.66 5.74 -21.38
CA GLY A 696 -32.40 4.77 -22.44
C GLY A 696 -32.03 3.37 -21.97
N CYS A 697 -31.78 3.13 -20.67
CA CYS A 697 -31.59 1.79 -20.13
C CYS A 697 -32.90 1.24 -19.57
N LEU A 698 -33.42 0.19 -20.19
CA LEU A 698 -34.70 -0.40 -19.82
C LEU A 698 -34.57 -1.72 -19.05
N ALA A 699 -33.45 -2.43 -19.29
CA ALA A 699 -33.14 -3.68 -18.62
C ALA A 699 -31.66 -3.76 -18.32
N ALA A 700 -31.29 -4.32 -17.17
CA ALA A 700 -29.90 -4.48 -16.78
C ALA A 700 -29.69 -5.74 -15.93
N ARG A 701 -28.45 -6.20 -15.88
CA ARG A 701 -28.02 -7.21 -14.92
C ARG A 701 -26.62 -6.92 -14.39
N PRO A 702 -26.25 -7.46 -13.23
CA PRO A 702 -24.86 -7.40 -12.74
C PRO A 702 -23.94 -8.28 -13.60
N ALA A 703 -22.64 -8.02 -13.54
CA ALA A 703 -21.63 -8.95 -14.01
C ALA A 703 -21.75 -10.29 -13.27
N PHE A 704 -21.35 -11.39 -13.88
CA PHE A 704 -21.28 -12.68 -13.20
C PHE A 704 -20.05 -13.48 -13.60
N ARG A 705 -19.68 -14.44 -12.74
CA ARG A 705 -18.62 -15.41 -13.03
C ARG A 705 -19.04 -16.81 -12.61
N TYR A 706 -18.58 -17.81 -13.37
CA TYR A 706 -18.79 -19.20 -13.02
C TYR A 706 -17.81 -19.65 -11.95
N ASP A 707 -18.32 -20.13 -10.82
CA ASP A 707 -17.52 -20.80 -9.80
C ASP A 707 -17.39 -22.28 -10.15
N THR A 708 -16.20 -22.67 -10.62
CA THR A 708 -15.90 -24.05 -11.03
C THR A 708 -15.11 -24.84 -9.98
N VAL A 709 -15.03 -24.34 -8.74
CA VAL A 709 -14.35 -25.04 -7.64
C VAL A 709 -15.06 -26.37 -7.35
N GLY A 710 -14.29 -27.45 -7.29
CA GLY A 710 -14.81 -28.81 -7.09
C GLY A 710 -15.40 -29.47 -8.35
N SER A 711 -15.45 -28.81 -9.50
CA SER A 711 -15.92 -29.38 -10.76
C SER A 711 -14.84 -30.20 -11.44
N THR A 712 -15.26 -31.24 -12.20
CA THR A 712 -14.37 -32.06 -13.02
C THR A 712 -13.74 -31.28 -14.17
N ALA A 713 -12.64 -31.79 -14.76
CA ALA A 713 -11.91 -31.13 -15.83
C ALA A 713 -12.79 -30.82 -17.07
N LEU A 714 -13.71 -31.71 -17.40
CA LEU A 714 -14.66 -31.53 -18.54
C LEU A 714 -15.66 -30.40 -18.26
N VAL A 715 -16.19 -30.32 -17.05
CA VAL A 715 -17.09 -29.22 -16.64
C VAL A 715 -16.35 -27.90 -16.66
N ARG A 716 -15.13 -27.86 -16.13
CA ARG A 716 -14.28 -26.66 -16.19
C ARG A 716 -14.01 -26.23 -17.64
N ALA A 717 -13.69 -27.17 -18.52
CA ALA A 717 -13.48 -26.89 -19.96
C ALA A 717 -14.72 -26.28 -20.62
N TYR A 718 -15.90 -26.85 -20.34
CA TYR A 718 -17.18 -26.31 -20.81
C TYR A 718 -17.39 -24.88 -20.41
N TYR A 719 -17.25 -24.57 -19.12
CA TYR A 719 -17.50 -23.20 -18.59
C TYR A 719 -16.42 -22.22 -19.01
N ARG A 720 -15.16 -22.62 -19.19
CA ARG A 720 -14.14 -21.78 -19.81
C ARG A 720 -14.48 -21.39 -21.24
N ALA A 721 -14.99 -22.33 -22.05
CA ALA A 721 -15.46 -22.00 -23.40
C ALA A 721 -16.63 -21.00 -23.33
N ARG A 722 -17.63 -21.28 -22.49
CA ARG A 722 -18.83 -20.46 -22.33
C ARG A 722 -18.50 -19.03 -21.88
N SER A 723 -17.56 -18.87 -20.95
CA SER A 723 -17.14 -17.54 -20.46
C SER A 723 -16.48 -16.66 -21.53
N ARG A 724 -15.93 -17.26 -22.59
CA ARG A 724 -15.32 -16.54 -23.72
C ARG A 724 -16.29 -16.11 -24.81
N MET A 725 -17.52 -16.56 -24.75
CA MET A 725 -18.55 -16.21 -25.75
C MET A 725 -19.05 -14.78 -25.51
N ALA A 726 -19.22 -14.01 -26.60
CA ALA A 726 -19.68 -12.64 -26.54
C ALA A 726 -21.08 -12.51 -25.91
N SER A 727 -21.97 -13.46 -26.15
CA SER A 727 -23.31 -13.52 -25.54
C SER A 727 -23.27 -13.56 -24.01
N THR A 728 -22.22 -14.13 -23.40
CA THR A 728 -22.06 -14.15 -21.93
C THR A 728 -21.84 -12.72 -21.35
N SER A 729 -21.29 -11.81 -22.14
CA SER A 729 -21.01 -10.41 -21.70
C SER A 729 -22.11 -9.41 -22.08
N THR A 730 -23.10 -9.80 -22.91
CA THR A 730 -24.09 -8.86 -23.45
C THR A 730 -25.55 -9.23 -23.15
N ALA A 731 -25.85 -10.52 -22.93
CA ALA A 731 -27.19 -10.97 -22.66
C ALA A 731 -27.61 -10.84 -21.19
N LEU A 732 -28.90 -10.73 -20.91
CA LEU A 732 -29.44 -10.66 -19.55
C LEU A 732 -29.51 -12.01 -18.84
N TRP A 733 -29.60 -13.12 -19.61
CA TRP A 733 -29.71 -14.48 -19.07
C TRP A 733 -28.41 -15.05 -18.50
N GLY A 734 -28.56 -16.03 -17.65
CA GLY A 734 -27.47 -16.88 -17.16
C GLY A 734 -26.76 -16.40 -15.90
N SER A 735 -27.13 -15.28 -15.33
CA SER A 735 -26.61 -14.78 -14.04
C SER A 735 -27.48 -15.17 -12.85
N GLY A 736 -28.71 -15.62 -13.07
CA GLY A 736 -29.72 -15.80 -12.02
C GLY A 736 -30.18 -14.48 -11.37
N ALA A 737 -29.82 -13.33 -12.00
CA ALA A 737 -30.22 -12.01 -11.56
C ALA A 737 -30.35 -11.06 -12.75
N TYR A 738 -31.48 -10.39 -12.89
CA TYR A 738 -31.72 -9.31 -13.87
C TYR A 738 -32.69 -8.31 -13.31
N ALA A 739 -32.70 -7.09 -13.84
CA ALA A 739 -33.58 -6.03 -13.37
C ALA A 739 -34.22 -5.25 -14.52
N LEU A 740 -35.38 -4.67 -14.27
CA LEU A 740 -36.16 -3.89 -15.20
C LEU A 740 -36.52 -2.54 -14.62
N SER A 741 -36.44 -1.50 -15.44
CA SER A 741 -37.12 -0.23 -15.13
C SER A 741 -38.61 -0.37 -15.29
N GLU A 742 -39.42 0.57 -14.74
CA GLU A 742 -40.88 0.59 -14.92
C GLU A 742 -41.23 0.54 -16.41
N ARG A 743 -40.66 1.42 -17.22
CA ARG A 743 -40.82 1.45 -18.69
C ARG A 743 -40.39 0.17 -19.40
N GLY A 744 -39.41 -0.51 -18.85
CA GLY A 744 -38.96 -1.81 -19.38
C GLY A 744 -39.98 -2.91 -19.12
N HIS A 745 -40.58 -2.93 -17.95
CA HIS A 745 -41.59 -3.91 -17.57
C HIS A 745 -42.92 -3.69 -18.32
N GLU A 746 -43.28 -2.47 -18.62
CA GLU A 746 -44.48 -2.11 -19.39
C GLU A 746 -44.57 -2.79 -20.76
N ARG A 747 -43.43 -3.26 -21.32
CA ARG A 747 -43.41 -3.96 -22.64
C ARG A 747 -44.14 -5.29 -22.68
N PHE A 748 -44.21 -5.97 -21.55
CA PHE A 748 -44.91 -7.25 -21.47
C PHE A 748 -45.88 -7.35 -20.30
N THR A 749 -45.83 -6.40 -19.38
CA THR A 749 -46.75 -6.20 -18.24
C THR A 749 -46.91 -7.41 -17.30
N ARG A 750 -46.83 -8.61 -17.79
CA ARG A 750 -46.92 -9.85 -17.02
C ARG A 750 -46.05 -10.95 -17.63
N PHE A 751 -45.28 -11.68 -16.78
CA PHE A 751 -44.53 -12.84 -17.23
C PHE A 751 -45.48 -13.92 -17.75
N PRO A 752 -45.27 -14.39 -19.01
CA PRO A 752 -46.04 -15.50 -19.56
C PRO A 752 -45.59 -16.82 -18.91
N ASP A 753 -46.44 -17.83 -18.96
CA ASP A 753 -46.12 -19.16 -18.41
C ASP A 753 -45.05 -19.90 -19.24
N LEU A 754 -43.76 -19.61 -18.92
CA LEU A 754 -42.60 -20.13 -19.61
C LEU A 754 -41.52 -20.55 -18.60
N THR A 755 -40.74 -21.57 -18.96
CA THR A 755 -39.64 -22.07 -18.10
C THR A 755 -38.40 -21.15 -18.10
N ALA A 756 -38.14 -20.39 -19.16
CA ALA A 756 -36.97 -19.55 -19.35
C ALA A 756 -37.36 -18.05 -19.34
N ASP A 757 -37.66 -17.52 -18.16
CA ASP A 757 -38.06 -16.13 -17.94
C ASP A 757 -36.94 -15.14 -18.33
N ASP A 758 -35.69 -15.41 -17.99
CA ASP A 758 -34.55 -14.55 -18.29
C ASP A 758 -34.28 -14.45 -19.81
N LEU A 759 -34.44 -15.53 -20.56
CA LEU A 759 -34.32 -15.52 -22.01
C LEU A 759 -35.51 -14.77 -22.67
N PHE A 760 -36.72 -14.93 -22.14
CA PHE A 760 -37.90 -14.22 -22.61
C PHE A 760 -37.64 -12.70 -22.44
N VAL A 761 -37.24 -12.25 -21.26
CA VAL A 761 -36.93 -10.86 -20.98
C VAL A 761 -35.82 -10.33 -21.88
N ASP A 762 -34.71 -11.09 -22.05
CA ASP A 762 -33.57 -10.65 -22.87
C ASP A 762 -34.00 -10.28 -24.30
N ARG A 763 -34.99 -10.98 -24.85
CA ARG A 763 -35.51 -10.76 -26.20
C ARG A 763 -36.44 -9.55 -26.35
N GLN A 764 -36.93 -9.00 -25.27
CA GLN A 764 -37.78 -7.80 -25.31
C GLN A 764 -36.98 -6.53 -25.60
N PHE A 765 -35.65 -6.59 -25.47
CA PHE A 765 -34.79 -5.43 -25.54
C PHE A 765 -33.69 -5.58 -26.59
N THR A 766 -33.43 -4.45 -27.27
CA THR A 766 -32.30 -4.33 -28.20
C THR A 766 -31.00 -4.22 -27.40
N SER A 767 -29.87 -4.36 -28.09
CA SER A 767 -28.53 -4.21 -27.46
C SER A 767 -28.26 -2.81 -26.91
N THR A 768 -28.99 -1.80 -27.39
CA THR A 768 -28.88 -0.40 -26.92
C THR A 768 -29.72 -0.11 -25.69
N GLU A 769 -30.75 -0.89 -25.43
CA GLU A 769 -31.69 -0.71 -24.30
C GLU A 769 -31.36 -1.55 -23.08
N LYS A 770 -30.46 -2.53 -23.23
CA LYS A 770 -30.03 -3.40 -22.13
C LYS A 770 -28.54 -3.22 -21.81
N ARG A 771 -28.18 -3.41 -20.55
CA ARG A 771 -26.80 -3.26 -20.05
C ARG A 771 -26.40 -4.42 -19.16
N VAL A 772 -25.13 -4.83 -19.30
CA VAL A 772 -24.45 -5.60 -18.28
C VAL A 772 -23.60 -4.61 -17.48
N VAL A 773 -23.98 -4.41 -16.24
CA VAL A 773 -23.35 -3.43 -15.35
C VAL A 773 -22.07 -4.05 -14.79
N ASP A 774 -20.95 -3.33 -14.87
CA ASP A 774 -19.66 -3.78 -14.33
C ASP A 774 -19.71 -3.62 -12.80
N THR A 775 -19.99 -4.70 -12.11
CA THR A 775 -20.17 -4.78 -10.66
C THR A 775 -19.27 -5.86 -10.09
N GLU A 776 -19.23 -6.00 -8.76
CA GLU A 776 -18.74 -7.25 -8.19
C GLU A 776 -19.56 -8.40 -8.78
N PRO A 777 -18.89 -9.41 -9.40
CA PRO A 777 -19.59 -10.41 -10.18
C PRO A 777 -20.41 -11.35 -9.29
N VAL A 778 -21.64 -11.58 -9.65
CA VAL A 778 -22.45 -12.64 -9.08
C VAL A 778 -21.77 -13.99 -9.28
N ARG A 779 -21.67 -14.80 -8.24
CA ARG A 779 -21.05 -16.14 -8.29
C ARG A 779 -22.09 -17.17 -8.69
N VAL A 780 -21.99 -17.68 -9.91
CA VAL A 780 -22.85 -18.77 -10.43
C VAL A 780 -22.14 -20.11 -10.21
N ARG A 781 -22.60 -20.90 -9.25
CA ARG A 781 -22.04 -22.22 -8.97
C ARG A 781 -22.32 -23.18 -10.13
N THR A 782 -21.26 -23.89 -10.54
CA THR A 782 -21.36 -24.83 -11.66
C THR A 782 -21.59 -26.26 -11.16
N PRO A 783 -22.27 -27.12 -11.97
CA PRO A 783 -22.37 -28.55 -11.69
C PRO A 783 -20.99 -29.18 -11.48
N ARG A 784 -20.89 -30.14 -10.56
CA ARG A 784 -19.62 -30.76 -10.24
C ARG A 784 -19.21 -31.86 -11.21
N THR A 785 -20.19 -32.52 -11.81
CA THR A 785 -19.98 -33.68 -12.69
C THR A 785 -20.54 -33.47 -14.10
N PRO A 786 -20.03 -34.15 -15.14
CA PRO A 786 -20.59 -34.07 -16.49
C PRO A 786 -22.07 -34.55 -16.59
N ALA A 787 -22.48 -35.52 -15.78
CA ALA A 787 -23.86 -35.99 -15.73
C ALA A 787 -24.81 -34.89 -15.23
N ALA A 788 -24.42 -34.18 -14.12
CA ALA A 788 -25.20 -33.06 -13.63
C ALA A 788 -25.21 -31.88 -14.61
N LEU A 789 -24.11 -31.60 -15.31
CA LEU A 789 -24.07 -30.59 -16.37
C LEU A 789 -25.01 -30.97 -17.52
N LEU A 790 -25.04 -32.24 -17.93
CA LEU A 790 -25.92 -32.69 -18.99
C LEU A 790 -27.42 -32.55 -18.63
N ALA A 791 -27.80 -32.83 -17.37
CA ALA A 791 -29.15 -32.58 -16.87
C ALA A 791 -29.53 -31.09 -16.97
N VAL A 792 -28.63 -30.19 -16.57
CA VAL A 792 -28.82 -28.72 -16.68
C VAL A 792 -29.01 -28.33 -18.16
N LEU A 793 -28.14 -28.80 -19.05
CA LEU A 793 -28.21 -28.52 -20.50
C LEU A 793 -29.48 -29.05 -21.14
N THR A 794 -29.95 -30.20 -20.71
CA THR A 794 -31.22 -30.79 -21.16
C THR A 794 -32.41 -29.90 -20.78
N ARG A 795 -32.47 -29.44 -19.52
CA ARG A 795 -33.50 -28.52 -19.06
C ARG A 795 -33.46 -27.18 -19.81
N GLN A 796 -32.26 -26.56 -19.94
CA GLN A 796 -32.10 -25.33 -20.70
C GLN A 796 -32.52 -25.47 -22.15
N SER A 797 -32.23 -26.61 -22.79
CA SER A 797 -32.62 -26.87 -24.17
C SER A 797 -34.14 -26.95 -24.35
N ARG A 798 -34.87 -27.50 -23.37
CA ARG A 798 -36.33 -27.51 -23.34
C ARG A 798 -36.93 -26.11 -23.17
N GLY A 799 -36.48 -25.36 -22.17
CA GLY A 799 -36.98 -23.98 -21.92
C GLY A 799 -36.69 -23.08 -23.14
N ASN A 800 -35.53 -23.23 -23.79
CA ASN A 800 -35.24 -22.49 -25.01
C ASN A 800 -36.16 -22.87 -26.18
N SER A 801 -36.60 -24.12 -26.26
CA SER A 801 -37.55 -24.59 -27.29
C SER A 801 -38.94 -24.00 -27.08
N GLU A 802 -39.40 -23.91 -25.83
CA GLU A 802 -40.67 -23.27 -25.44
C GLU A 802 -40.66 -21.77 -25.75
N ALA A 803 -39.57 -21.07 -25.36
CA ALA A 803 -39.40 -19.65 -25.67
C ALA A 803 -39.29 -19.35 -27.17
N ASN A 804 -38.75 -20.29 -27.99
CA ASN A 804 -38.67 -20.17 -29.46
C ASN A 804 -40.02 -20.36 -30.14
N SER A 805 -40.90 -21.17 -29.59
CA SER A 805 -42.26 -21.35 -30.12
C SER A 805 -43.19 -20.19 -29.84
N ALA A 806 -42.90 -19.42 -28.79
CA ALA A 806 -43.65 -18.22 -28.40
C ALA A 806 -43.20 -16.92 -29.12
N SER A 807 -42.07 -16.93 -29.85
CA SER A 807 -41.54 -15.78 -30.58
C SER A 807 -41.18 -16.10 -32.01
N SER A 808 -41.49 -15.21 -32.98
CA SER A 808 -41.16 -15.34 -34.40
C SER A 808 -39.65 -15.14 -34.76
N ALA A 809 -38.75 -15.14 -33.76
CA ALA A 809 -37.33 -14.87 -33.99
C ALA A 809 -36.56 -16.10 -34.46
N SER A 810 -35.72 -15.93 -35.49
CA SER A 810 -34.86 -16.96 -36.08
C SER A 810 -33.80 -17.51 -35.12
N SER A 811 -33.51 -18.79 -35.21
CA SER A 811 -32.66 -19.60 -34.33
C SER A 811 -31.27 -19.01 -34.06
N SER A 812 -30.92 -18.83 -32.76
CA SER A 812 -29.64 -18.41 -32.23
C SER A 812 -28.46 -19.39 -32.44
N THR A 813 -28.69 -20.54 -33.09
CA THR A 813 -27.69 -21.62 -33.21
C THR A 813 -26.50 -21.24 -34.11
N ARG A 814 -26.71 -20.45 -35.17
CA ARG A 814 -25.63 -19.96 -36.03
C ARG A 814 -24.74 -18.93 -35.33
N SER A 815 -25.33 -18.02 -34.58
CA SER A 815 -24.62 -17.03 -33.82
C SER A 815 -23.72 -17.68 -32.78
N SER A 816 -24.24 -18.58 -31.94
CA SER A 816 -23.47 -19.29 -30.91
C SER A 816 -22.32 -20.13 -31.49
N THR A 817 -22.48 -20.72 -32.69
CA THR A 817 -21.40 -21.48 -33.35
C THR A 817 -20.29 -20.55 -33.82
N LEU A 818 -20.63 -19.38 -34.38
CA LEU A 818 -19.63 -18.38 -34.81
C LEU A 818 -18.87 -17.79 -33.62
N GLU A 819 -19.55 -17.48 -32.53
CA GLU A 819 -18.90 -17.00 -31.29
C GLU A 819 -17.95 -18.05 -30.71
N LEU A 820 -18.33 -19.32 -30.70
CA LEU A 820 -17.50 -20.42 -30.23
C LEU A 820 -16.22 -20.54 -31.05
N VAL A 821 -16.34 -20.52 -32.40
CA VAL A 821 -15.19 -20.58 -33.32
C VAL A 821 -14.30 -19.37 -33.14
N ALA A 822 -14.88 -18.17 -33.00
CA ALA A 822 -14.12 -16.92 -32.76
C ALA A 822 -13.39 -16.93 -31.41
N SER A 823 -13.82 -17.77 -30.46
CA SER A 823 -13.17 -17.88 -29.12
C SER A 823 -11.90 -18.75 -29.14
N ILE A 824 -11.59 -19.43 -30.25
CA ILE A 824 -10.44 -20.33 -30.38
C ILE A 824 -9.18 -19.50 -30.67
N ARG A 825 -8.21 -19.54 -29.75
CA ARG A 825 -6.93 -18.82 -29.87
C ARG A 825 -5.70 -19.73 -29.70
N GLY A 826 -5.89 -21.02 -29.51
CA GLY A 826 -4.80 -22.00 -29.34
C GLY A 826 -5.33 -23.38 -28.95
N PRO A 827 -4.44 -24.38 -28.76
CA PRO A 827 -4.84 -25.78 -28.56
C PRO A 827 -5.79 -26.03 -27.39
N LEU A 828 -5.53 -25.36 -26.25
CA LEU A 828 -6.38 -25.48 -25.05
C LEU A 828 -7.77 -24.90 -25.28
N THR A 829 -7.87 -23.76 -25.94
CA THR A 829 -9.16 -23.13 -26.26
C THR A 829 -9.94 -23.92 -27.34
N ALA A 830 -9.24 -24.60 -28.24
CA ALA A 830 -9.85 -25.52 -29.18
C ALA A 830 -10.42 -26.75 -28.46
N PHE A 831 -9.69 -27.35 -27.53
CA PHE A 831 -10.18 -28.45 -26.69
C PHE A 831 -11.44 -28.04 -25.91
N ASP A 832 -11.42 -26.88 -25.26
CA ASP A 832 -12.57 -26.34 -24.52
C ASP A 832 -13.80 -26.18 -25.46
N ALA A 833 -13.59 -25.67 -26.67
CA ALA A 833 -14.65 -25.49 -27.65
C ALA A 833 -15.25 -26.82 -28.13
N VAL A 834 -14.45 -27.85 -28.33
CA VAL A 834 -14.90 -29.20 -28.66
C VAL A 834 -15.74 -29.80 -27.53
N VAL A 835 -15.25 -29.68 -26.26
CA VAL A 835 -16.00 -30.14 -25.09
C VAL A 835 -17.35 -29.42 -24.97
N TYR A 836 -17.37 -28.11 -25.18
CA TYR A 836 -18.60 -27.33 -25.19
C TYR A 836 -19.60 -27.81 -26.26
N ALA A 837 -19.14 -28.00 -27.50
CA ALA A 837 -19.98 -28.43 -28.61
C ALA A 837 -20.58 -29.81 -28.34
N ILE A 838 -19.76 -30.77 -27.90
CA ILE A 838 -20.20 -32.14 -27.61
C ILE A 838 -21.28 -32.17 -26.52
N LEU A 839 -20.99 -31.53 -25.36
CA LEU A 839 -21.92 -31.54 -24.23
C LEU A 839 -23.22 -30.81 -24.56
N THR A 840 -23.15 -29.71 -25.29
CA THR A 840 -24.35 -28.98 -25.75
C THR A 840 -25.19 -29.81 -26.74
N LEU A 841 -24.55 -30.53 -27.66
CA LEU A 841 -25.24 -31.41 -28.59
C LEU A 841 -25.92 -32.58 -27.87
N LEU A 842 -25.21 -33.21 -26.93
CA LEU A 842 -25.79 -34.30 -26.10
C LEU A 842 -27.00 -33.81 -25.29
N GLY A 843 -26.91 -32.63 -24.68
CA GLY A 843 -28.04 -32.01 -23.97
C GLY A 843 -29.26 -31.75 -24.89
N ARG A 844 -29.03 -31.32 -26.12
CA ARG A 844 -30.10 -31.10 -27.10
C ARG A 844 -30.74 -32.41 -27.57
N LEU A 845 -29.95 -33.48 -27.76
CA LEU A 845 -30.44 -34.79 -28.13
C LEU A 845 -31.26 -35.41 -26.98
N ALA A 846 -30.76 -35.31 -25.74
CA ALA A 846 -31.48 -35.79 -24.57
C ALA A 846 -32.82 -35.05 -24.38
N ALA A 847 -32.85 -33.74 -24.62
CA ALA A 847 -34.10 -32.96 -24.55
C ALA A 847 -35.17 -33.39 -25.53
N ARG A 848 -34.80 -33.95 -26.69
CA ARG A 848 -35.73 -34.45 -27.74
C ARG A 848 -36.28 -35.83 -27.41
N SER A 849 -35.58 -36.65 -26.66
CA SER A 849 -35.94 -38.04 -26.39
C SER A 849 -36.81 -38.26 -25.16
N LEU A 850 -36.95 -37.29 -24.27
CA LEU A 850 -37.68 -37.40 -23.00
C LEU A 850 -39.05 -36.69 -23.10
N ARG A 851 -40.11 -37.32 -22.58
CA ARG A 851 -41.47 -36.72 -22.54
C ARG A 851 -41.49 -35.49 -21.61
N PRO A 852 -42.33 -34.45 -21.85
CA PRO A 852 -42.49 -33.32 -20.98
C PRO A 852 -42.88 -33.75 -19.57
N SER A 853 -42.10 -33.39 -18.55
CA SER A 853 -42.55 -33.48 -17.17
C SER A 853 -43.11 -32.13 -16.74
N SER A 854 -44.28 -32.11 -16.15
CA SER A 854 -44.93 -30.89 -15.64
C SER A 854 -44.39 -30.44 -14.25
N SER A 855 -43.30 -31.09 -13.77
CA SER A 855 -42.76 -30.80 -12.47
C SER A 855 -41.51 -29.89 -12.58
N TRP A 856 -41.36 -28.97 -11.63
CA TRP A 856 -40.18 -28.12 -11.43
C TRP A 856 -38.95 -29.02 -11.17
N GLU A 857 -38.09 -29.19 -12.17
CA GLU A 857 -36.85 -29.98 -12.06
C GLU A 857 -35.74 -29.19 -11.41
N ARG A 858 -35.08 -29.74 -10.36
CA ARG A 858 -34.04 -29.13 -9.57
C ARG A 858 -32.66 -29.69 -9.91
N ASP A 859 -31.63 -28.85 -9.72
CA ASP A 859 -30.23 -29.31 -9.65
C ASP A 859 -29.81 -29.52 -8.18
N SER A 860 -29.64 -30.77 -7.79
CA SER A 860 -29.21 -31.12 -6.42
C SER A 860 -27.68 -31.02 -6.22
N THR A 861 -26.88 -30.80 -7.29
CA THR A 861 -25.42 -30.89 -7.23
C THR A 861 -24.72 -29.54 -6.97
N THR A 862 -25.44 -28.43 -7.10
CA THR A 862 -24.93 -27.04 -6.86
C THR A 862 -25.28 -26.51 -5.47
N ARG A 863 -25.94 -27.31 -4.60
CA ARG A 863 -26.47 -26.92 -3.28
C ARG A 863 -25.57 -27.31 -2.13
#